data_4a85bfee5cff77697abde46b0401e922
#
_entry.id   4a85bfee5cff77697abde46b0401e922
#
_cell.length_a   1.000
_cell.length_b   1.000
_cell.length_c   1.000
_cell.angle_alpha   90.00
_cell.angle_beta   90.00
_cell.angle_gamma   90.00
#
_symmetry.space_group_name_H-M   'P 1'
#
loop_
_entity.id
_entity.type
_entity.pdbx_description
1 polymer ?
#
loop_
_entity_poly.entity_id
_entity_poly.type
_entity_poly.pdbx_seq_one_letter_code
_entity_poly.pdbx_strand_id
1 'polypeptide(L)'
;MPLSATGVLRAWWSTDVSTVDRVLPWRRSHEHLTPSELTPVLAVYRGHHPKAPVQMVSRAYGVAANAHRTQTRSSGESYINHPLAVARIVAEIGLDEVSLAAALLHDAVEDTELSLADVEAEFGADVAAIVDGVTKLERIRFDSREAQQAATMRKMLVAMARDLRVLVIKLADRLHNMRTLAAMPAEKQRRIAQETLDIYAPLAHRLGIQELRQQLEDLSFAALHPKRFAELDHLVASRTPEREIYVAQAVAEVRSRLAELGIEAEVTGRGKHLWSIYEKMVVKGREFDEIFDIVAVRVVVDSIKDCYAALGTIHGRWRPVVGRFKDYIAMPKFNLYQSLHTTVIGPSGRPIEVQIRTSEMHRRAEWGVAAHWAYKADSPSGDIDWLNRLLDWQAEVSDPAQFMENLKTDLEQDEVFVFTPKGRVITLPVGSTPIDFAYAVHTEVGHACIGAKVNGRLVALDSVLASGDSCEIFTSKVESAAPSQDWLGFAVSPRARNKIRQWFSRERRLDMIEAGREELDDELRREGLALRSESEATVLEQALVEAGLADVDALLAAIGEGHQSARSIAQRVARLERGDVPEVEADPIRHHLRRDPEVGVHVEGLEDLLVRLANCCTPVPGDEILGFVTRGRGVSVHRADCANAVGLAEGDSGRMIEVDWDSEMGPSHYRAGVEVVALDRSNLLRDVANALSDHHVNILACETLTGGDRVAKMRFEFELSNPAQLQAVINRIKSINSVYDAYRTVPGADRG
;
A
#
# COMPACT_ATOMS: atom_id res chain seq x y z
N MET A 1 -27.14 -39.18 23.06
CA MET A 1 -25.68 -39.38 22.91
C MET A 1 -25.08 -38.01 22.54
N PRO A 2 -24.26 -37.41 23.39
CA PRO A 2 -23.67 -36.10 23.08
C PRO A 2 -22.50 -36.31 22.10
N LEU A 3 -22.56 -35.65 20.97
CA LEU A 3 -21.41 -35.50 20.06
C LEU A 3 -20.36 -34.63 20.78
N SER A 4 -19.22 -35.24 21.09
CA SER A 4 -18.12 -34.61 21.82
C SER A 4 -17.55 -33.43 21.05
N ALA A 5 -17.38 -32.29 21.73
CA ALA A 5 -16.77 -31.04 21.27
C ALA A 5 -15.31 -31.19 20.72
N THR A 6 -14.75 -32.40 20.80
CA THR A 6 -13.41 -32.75 20.31
C THR A 6 -13.29 -32.90 18.78
N GLY A 7 -14.40 -32.99 18.04
CA GLY A 7 -14.38 -33.19 16.60
C GLY A 7 -14.10 -31.92 15.78
N VAL A 8 -14.48 -30.75 16.25
CA VAL A 8 -14.38 -29.50 15.49
C VAL A 8 -12.96 -28.88 15.59
N LEU A 9 -12.28 -29.03 16.73
CA LEU A 9 -10.93 -28.49 16.91
C LEU A 9 -9.84 -29.37 16.26
N ARG A 10 -10.07 -30.71 16.10
CA ARG A 10 -9.14 -31.59 15.39
C ARG A 10 -9.02 -31.34 13.88
N ALA A 11 -10.02 -30.71 13.26
CA ALA A 11 -9.96 -30.35 11.84
C ALA A 11 -8.93 -29.26 11.50
N TRP A 12 -8.45 -28.52 12.51
CA TRP A 12 -7.49 -27.43 12.32
C TRP A 12 -6.02 -27.88 12.47
N TRP A 13 -5.74 -29.11 13.02
CA TRP A 13 -4.40 -29.49 13.45
C TRP A 13 -4.06 -30.95 13.13
N SER A 14 -4.18 -31.41 11.91
CA SER A 14 -3.72 -32.76 11.54
C SER A 14 -2.21 -32.79 11.24
N THR A 15 -1.54 -33.82 11.74
CA THR A 15 -0.08 -33.93 11.89
C THR A 15 0.72 -34.25 10.61
N ASP A 16 0.08 -34.38 9.43
CA ASP A 16 0.74 -34.92 8.22
C ASP A 16 0.79 -33.96 7.02
N VAL A 17 0.72 -32.63 7.26
CA VAL A 17 0.67 -31.64 6.20
C VAL A 17 1.85 -30.68 6.36
N SER A 18 2.36 -30.11 5.25
CA SER A 18 3.37 -29.06 5.29
C SER A 18 2.93 -27.92 6.21
N THR A 19 3.86 -27.20 6.81
CA THR A 19 3.59 -26.12 7.77
C THR A 19 2.60 -25.09 7.19
N VAL A 20 2.72 -24.81 5.90
CA VAL A 20 1.83 -23.90 5.17
C VAL A 20 0.42 -24.46 5.06
N ASP A 21 0.25 -25.77 4.90
CA ASP A 21 -1.06 -26.43 4.78
C ASP A 21 -1.78 -26.58 6.11
N ARG A 22 -1.07 -26.53 7.25
CA ARG A 22 -1.69 -26.55 8.60
C ARG A 22 -2.42 -25.26 8.94
N VAL A 23 -1.82 -24.14 8.59
CA VAL A 23 -2.34 -22.81 8.94
C VAL A 23 -3.33 -22.29 7.91
N LEU A 24 -3.34 -22.89 6.72
CA LEU A 24 -4.21 -22.53 5.60
C LEU A 24 -5.16 -23.69 5.24
N PRO A 25 -6.09 -24.07 6.14
CA PRO A 25 -6.98 -25.22 5.91
C PRO A 25 -7.84 -25.11 4.64
N TRP A 26 -8.07 -23.89 4.15
CA TRP A 26 -8.74 -23.59 2.87
C TRP A 26 -7.92 -23.94 1.61
N ARG A 27 -6.64 -24.29 1.71
CA ARG A 27 -5.86 -24.85 0.61
C ARG A 27 -6.28 -26.27 0.21
N ARG A 28 -7.04 -26.97 1.05
CA ARG A 28 -7.40 -28.37 0.84
C ARG A 28 -8.64 -28.62 -0.03
N SER A 29 -9.38 -27.58 -0.40
CA SER A 29 -10.59 -27.77 -1.22
C SER A 29 -10.30 -27.65 -2.72
N HIS A 30 -9.43 -28.51 -3.26
CA HIS A 30 -9.39 -28.81 -4.68
C HIS A 30 -10.33 -29.99 -4.98
N GLU A 31 -11.59 -29.91 -4.59
CA GLU A 31 -12.58 -30.84 -5.06
C GLU A 31 -13.06 -30.41 -6.45
N HIS A 32 -13.02 -31.32 -7.40
CA HIS A 32 -13.62 -31.17 -8.72
C HIS A 32 -15.11 -30.92 -8.55
N LEU A 33 -15.54 -29.69 -8.73
CA LEU A 33 -16.94 -29.28 -8.67
C LEU A 33 -17.61 -29.61 -10.02
N THR A 34 -18.64 -30.49 -10.04
CA THR A 34 -19.49 -30.86 -11.17
C THR A 34 -20.71 -29.91 -11.31
N PRO A 35 -21.68 -30.02 -12.21
CA PRO A 35 -22.83 -29.09 -12.34
C PRO A 35 -23.64 -28.81 -11.06
N SER A 36 -23.37 -29.55 -9.99
CA SER A 36 -23.79 -29.25 -8.62
C SER A 36 -22.93 -28.19 -7.91
N GLU A 37 -21.98 -27.60 -8.59
CA GLU A 37 -20.94 -26.66 -8.07
C GLU A 37 -21.51 -25.41 -7.39
N LEU A 38 -22.63 -24.89 -7.90
CA LEU A 38 -23.32 -23.77 -7.31
C LEU A 38 -24.05 -24.15 -6.01
N THR A 39 -24.39 -25.44 -5.82
CA THR A 39 -25.13 -25.91 -4.64
C THR A 39 -24.50 -25.54 -3.31
N PRO A 40 -23.19 -25.66 -3.09
CA PRO A 40 -22.55 -25.25 -1.83
C PRO A 40 -22.66 -23.73 -1.58
N VAL A 41 -22.55 -22.91 -2.62
CA VAL A 41 -22.71 -21.45 -2.53
C VAL A 41 -24.14 -21.09 -2.13
N LEU A 42 -25.11 -21.70 -2.80
CA LEU A 42 -26.54 -21.50 -2.50
C LEU A 42 -26.94 -22.03 -1.11
N ALA A 43 -26.31 -23.10 -0.63
CA ALA A 43 -26.55 -23.60 0.73
C ALA A 43 -26.10 -22.57 1.79
N VAL A 44 -24.93 -21.98 1.63
CA VAL A 44 -24.42 -20.92 2.50
C VAL A 44 -25.32 -19.69 2.41
N TYR A 45 -25.65 -19.25 1.20
CA TYR A 45 -26.52 -18.09 0.97
C TYR A 45 -27.90 -18.26 1.64
N ARG A 46 -28.53 -19.42 1.48
CA ARG A 46 -29.82 -19.73 2.13
C ARG A 46 -29.73 -19.81 3.65
N GLY A 47 -28.56 -20.11 4.21
CA GLY A 47 -28.31 -20.05 5.65
C GLY A 47 -28.53 -18.64 6.22
N HIS A 48 -28.13 -17.62 5.49
CA HIS A 48 -28.31 -16.22 5.85
C HIS A 48 -29.66 -15.65 5.35
N HIS A 49 -30.13 -16.10 4.19
CA HIS A 49 -31.33 -15.61 3.49
C HIS A 49 -32.29 -16.74 3.13
N PRO A 50 -33.01 -17.36 4.13
CA PRO A 50 -33.79 -18.58 3.90
C PRO A 50 -34.93 -18.46 2.87
N LYS A 51 -35.44 -17.24 2.67
CA LYS A 51 -36.57 -16.94 1.76
C LYS A 51 -36.15 -16.21 0.49
N ALA A 52 -34.86 -15.91 0.32
CA ALA A 52 -34.41 -15.15 -0.84
C ALA A 52 -34.46 -15.97 -2.13
N PRO A 53 -34.80 -15.36 -3.27
CA PRO A 53 -34.74 -16.01 -4.58
C PRO A 53 -33.29 -16.31 -4.94
N VAL A 54 -33.09 -17.36 -5.76
CA VAL A 54 -31.75 -17.80 -6.22
C VAL A 54 -31.63 -17.80 -7.74
N GLN A 55 -32.70 -17.35 -8.43
CA GLN A 55 -32.77 -17.43 -9.90
C GLN A 55 -31.72 -16.52 -10.57
N MET A 56 -31.53 -15.33 -10.05
CA MET A 56 -30.50 -14.39 -10.53
C MET A 56 -29.10 -14.99 -10.39
N VAL A 57 -28.77 -15.54 -9.23
CA VAL A 57 -27.46 -16.17 -8.96
C VAL A 57 -27.24 -17.37 -9.88
N SER A 58 -28.27 -18.20 -10.10
CA SER A 58 -28.17 -19.36 -11.00
C SER A 58 -27.97 -18.96 -12.47
N ARG A 59 -28.61 -17.89 -12.94
CA ARG A 59 -28.39 -17.35 -14.30
C ARG A 59 -26.99 -16.75 -14.42
N ALA A 60 -26.56 -15.94 -13.44
CA ALA A 60 -25.22 -15.36 -13.43
C ALA A 60 -24.12 -16.42 -13.49
N TYR A 61 -24.28 -17.53 -12.75
CA TYR A 61 -23.40 -18.69 -12.87
C TYR A 61 -23.38 -19.27 -14.28
N GLY A 62 -24.55 -19.46 -14.91
CA GLY A 62 -24.65 -20.00 -16.27
C GLY A 62 -23.92 -19.10 -17.28
N VAL A 63 -24.08 -17.78 -17.20
CA VAL A 63 -23.39 -16.80 -18.07
C VAL A 63 -21.89 -16.84 -17.83
N ALA A 64 -21.45 -16.78 -16.58
CA ALA A 64 -20.03 -16.83 -16.23
C ALA A 64 -19.36 -18.14 -16.66
N ALA A 65 -20.01 -19.30 -16.43
CA ALA A 65 -19.50 -20.61 -16.83
C ALA A 65 -19.35 -20.73 -18.35
N ASN A 66 -20.32 -20.19 -19.11
CA ASN A 66 -20.23 -20.18 -20.57
C ASN A 66 -19.12 -19.21 -21.06
N ALA A 67 -19.00 -18.03 -20.48
CA ALA A 67 -17.99 -17.04 -20.83
C ALA A 67 -16.56 -17.58 -20.62
N HIS A 68 -16.31 -18.27 -19.50
CA HIS A 68 -14.99 -18.81 -19.14
C HIS A 68 -14.75 -20.27 -19.57
N ARG A 69 -15.60 -20.87 -20.38
CA ARG A 69 -15.57 -22.33 -20.69
C ARG A 69 -14.24 -22.82 -21.27
N THR A 70 -13.50 -21.97 -21.97
CA THR A 70 -12.22 -22.31 -22.63
C THR A 70 -10.99 -21.82 -21.85
N GLN A 71 -11.21 -21.13 -20.74
CA GLN A 71 -10.14 -20.54 -19.97
C GLN A 71 -9.74 -21.44 -18.79
N THR A 72 -8.42 -21.47 -18.54
CA THR A 72 -7.82 -22.14 -17.38
C THR A 72 -6.92 -21.18 -16.62
N ARG A 73 -6.83 -21.35 -15.32
CA ARG A 73 -5.91 -20.62 -14.46
C ARG A 73 -4.47 -21.14 -14.57
N SER A 74 -3.51 -20.36 -14.04
CA SER A 74 -2.09 -20.77 -13.94
C SER A 74 -1.89 -22.08 -13.13
N SER A 75 -2.87 -22.47 -12.32
CA SER A 75 -2.91 -23.77 -11.62
C SER A 75 -3.34 -24.94 -12.50
N GLY A 76 -3.83 -24.70 -13.72
CA GLY A 76 -4.40 -25.70 -14.63
C GLY A 76 -5.88 -25.99 -14.38
N GLU A 77 -6.52 -25.38 -13.40
CA GLU A 77 -7.96 -25.53 -13.11
C GLU A 77 -8.82 -24.69 -14.03
N SER A 78 -10.10 -25.10 -14.18
CA SER A 78 -11.11 -24.32 -14.91
C SER A 78 -11.28 -22.94 -14.28
N TYR A 79 -11.32 -21.88 -15.10
CA TYR A 79 -11.38 -20.50 -14.62
C TYR A 79 -12.62 -20.22 -13.76
N ILE A 80 -13.77 -20.85 -14.04
CA ILE A 80 -15.03 -20.67 -13.32
C ILE A 80 -14.93 -20.97 -11.82
N ASN A 81 -13.94 -21.79 -11.40
CA ASN A 81 -13.71 -22.09 -9.98
C ASN A 81 -13.37 -20.82 -9.18
N HIS A 82 -12.77 -19.81 -9.83
CA HIS A 82 -12.46 -18.55 -9.17
C HIS A 82 -13.71 -17.72 -8.85
N PRO A 83 -14.56 -17.34 -9.81
CA PRO A 83 -15.81 -16.62 -9.51
C PRO A 83 -16.70 -17.37 -8.52
N LEU A 84 -16.76 -18.71 -8.59
CA LEU A 84 -17.47 -19.53 -7.61
C LEU A 84 -16.93 -19.40 -6.20
N ALA A 85 -15.60 -19.45 -6.05
CA ALA A 85 -14.95 -19.28 -4.75
C ALA A 85 -15.14 -17.86 -4.19
N VAL A 86 -15.08 -16.85 -5.04
CA VAL A 86 -15.38 -15.45 -4.66
C VAL A 86 -16.85 -15.33 -4.21
N ALA A 87 -17.80 -15.85 -5.00
CA ALA A 87 -19.22 -15.83 -4.64
C ALA A 87 -19.49 -16.60 -3.34
N ARG A 88 -18.76 -17.68 -3.06
CA ARG A 88 -18.85 -18.39 -1.79
C ARG A 88 -18.40 -17.52 -0.61
N ILE A 89 -17.28 -16.83 -0.73
CA ILE A 89 -16.80 -15.89 0.30
C ILE A 89 -17.85 -14.79 0.53
N VAL A 90 -18.40 -14.22 -0.53
CA VAL A 90 -19.46 -13.20 -0.47
C VAL A 90 -20.73 -13.75 0.20
N ALA A 91 -21.10 -15.01 -0.04
CA ALA A 91 -22.22 -15.68 0.62
C ALA A 91 -21.94 -15.94 2.11
N GLU A 92 -20.70 -16.32 2.49
CA GLU A 92 -20.26 -16.52 3.87
C GLU A 92 -20.34 -15.21 4.67
N ILE A 93 -20.09 -14.07 4.02
CA ILE A 93 -20.25 -12.72 4.59
C ILE A 93 -21.75 -12.38 4.80
N GLY A 94 -22.64 -13.00 4.04
CA GLY A 94 -24.09 -12.81 4.12
C GLY A 94 -24.64 -11.67 3.26
N LEU A 95 -23.95 -11.32 2.13
CA LEU A 95 -24.47 -10.33 1.19
C LEU A 95 -25.65 -10.84 0.36
N ASP A 96 -26.31 -9.93 -0.34
CA ASP A 96 -27.52 -10.15 -1.14
C ASP A 96 -27.29 -10.87 -2.48
N GLU A 97 -28.37 -11.19 -3.19
CA GLU A 97 -28.32 -11.88 -4.47
C GLU A 97 -27.64 -11.06 -5.58
N VAL A 98 -27.75 -9.72 -5.52
CA VAL A 98 -27.11 -8.78 -6.46
C VAL A 98 -25.59 -8.87 -6.32
N SER A 99 -25.10 -8.88 -5.08
CA SER A 99 -23.69 -9.04 -4.77
C SER A 99 -23.13 -10.38 -5.23
N LEU A 100 -23.89 -11.47 -5.03
CA LEU A 100 -23.49 -12.81 -5.50
C LEU A 100 -23.44 -12.88 -7.02
N ALA A 101 -24.43 -12.30 -7.72
CA ALA A 101 -24.44 -12.25 -9.17
C ALA A 101 -23.26 -11.44 -9.70
N ALA A 102 -22.98 -10.27 -9.11
CA ALA A 102 -21.81 -9.45 -9.45
C ALA A 102 -20.49 -10.19 -9.18
N ALA A 103 -20.37 -10.93 -8.07
CA ALA A 103 -19.20 -11.74 -7.75
C ALA A 103 -18.96 -12.89 -8.75
N LEU A 104 -20.02 -13.46 -9.33
CA LEU A 104 -19.90 -14.48 -10.38
C LEU A 104 -19.48 -13.89 -11.72
N LEU A 105 -19.87 -12.65 -12.03
CA LEU A 105 -19.67 -12.00 -13.32
C LEU A 105 -18.48 -11.06 -13.37
N HIS A 106 -17.80 -10.77 -12.25
CA HIS A 106 -16.81 -9.68 -12.17
C HIS A 106 -15.64 -9.81 -13.14
N ASP A 107 -15.14 -11.03 -13.38
CA ASP A 107 -14.06 -11.31 -14.33
C ASP A 107 -14.57 -11.56 -15.75
N ALA A 108 -15.86 -11.91 -15.93
CA ALA A 108 -16.40 -12.24 -17.25
C ALA A 108 -16.37 -11.02 -18.19
N VAL A 109 -16.62 -9.81 -17.67
CA VAL A 109 -16.54 -8.57 -18.44
C VAL A 109 -15.09 -8.15 -18.70
N GLU A 110 -14.17 -8.49 -17.80
CA GLU A 110 -12.74 -8.17 -17.93
C GLU A 110 -12.04 -9.09 -18.94
N ASP A 111 -12.26 -10.39 -18.83
CA ASP A 111 -11.47 -11.45 -19.47
C ASP A 111 -12.16 -12.10 -20.68
N THR A 112 -13.40 -11.70 -21.03
CA THR A 112 -14.17 -12.30 -22.13
C THR A 112 -14.81 -11.24 -23.03
N GLU A 113 -15.61 -11.68 -24.01
CA GLU A 113 -16.37 -10.81 -24.91
C GLU A 113 -17.65 -10.22 -24.29
N LEU A 114 -18.02 -10.62 -23.06
CA LEU A 114 -19.22 -10.13 -22.38
C LEU A 114 -19.07 -8.64 -22.07
N SER A 115 -20.03 -7.82 -22.51
CA SER A 115 -20.00 -6.38 -22.26
C SER A 115 -20.80 -5.99 -21.00
N LEU A 116 -20.49 -4.81 -20.42
CA LEU A 116 -21.29 -4.25 -19.33
C LEU A 116 -22.74 -4.00 -19.73
N ALA A 117 -22.99 -3.64 -21.01
CA ALA A 117 -24.34 -3.44 -21.53
C ALA A 117 -25.14 -4.74 -21.53
N ASP A 118 -24.51 -5.88 -21.83
CA ASP A 118 -25.15 -7.20 -21.79
C ASP A 118 -25.49 -7.57 -20.33
N VAL A 119 -24.58 -7.30 -19.39
CA VAL A 119 -24.82 -7.51 -17.95
C VAL A 119 -25.98 -6.64 -17.46
N GLU A 120 -26.03 -5.37 -17.84
CA GLU A 120 -27.12 -4.46 -17.46
C GLU A 120 -28.46 -4.90 -18.03
N ALA A 121 -28.49 -5.32 -19.30
CA ALA A 121 -29.72 -5.81 -19.96
C ALA A 121 -30.27 -7.09 -19.32
N GLU A 122 -29.42 -8.00 -18.85
CA GLU A 122 -29.83 -9.31 -18.31
C GLU A 122 -30.04 -9.31 -16.79
N PHE A 123 -29.20 -8.56 -16.03
CA PHE A 123 -29.16 -8.59 -14.56
C PHE A 123 -29.54 -7.26 -13.89
N GLY A 124 -29.70 -6.18 -14.67
CA GLY A 124 -30.06 -4.86 -14.18
C GLY A 124 -28.87 -3.96 -13.84
N ALA A 125 -29.18 -2.66 -13.68
CA ALA A 125 -28.19 -1.60 -13.49
C ALA A 125 -27.34 -1.76 -12.23
N ASP A 126 -27.91 -2.31 -11.15
CA ASP A 126 -27.20 -2.50 -9.87
C ASP A 126 -26.04 -3.52 -10.01
N VAL A 127 -26.32 -4.68 -10.67
CA VAL A 127 -25.28 -5.68 -10.92
C VAL A 127 -24.20 -5.11 -11.84
N ALA A 128 -24.59 -4.44 -12.92
CA ALA A 128 -23.66 -3.83 -13.87
C ALA A 128 -22.77 -2.77 -13.20
N ALA A 129 -23.34 -1.90 -12.35
CA ALA A 129 -22.58 -0.87 -11.63
C ALA A 129 -21.54 -1.48 -10.66
N ILE A 130 -21.90 -2.56 -9.95
CA ILE A 130 -20.95 -3.26 -9.07
C ILE A 130 -19.86 -3.92 -9.90
N VAL A 131 -20.19 -4.63 -10.98
CA VAL A 131 -19.22 -5.28 -11.87
C VAL A 131 -18.25 -4.25 -12.44
N ASP A 132 -18.74 -3.10 -12.97
CA ASP A 132 -17.87 -2.02 -13.44
C ASP A 132 -16.92 -1.50 -12.34
N GLY A 133 -17.43 -1.34 -11.11
CA GLY A 133 -16.63 -0.88 -9.97
C GLY A 133 -15.51 -1.84 -9.59
N VAL A 134 -15.73 -3.15 -9.74
CA VAL A 134 -14.73 -4.20 -9.42
C VAL A 134 -13.71 -4.38 -10.55
N THR A 135 -14.08 -4.14 -11.80
CA THR A 135 -13.27 -4.35 -13.00
C THR A 135 -12.08 -3.38 -13.08
N LYS A 136 -10.91 -3.89 -13.46
CA LYS A 136 -9.69 -3.08 -13.63
C LYS A 136 -9.74 -2.18 -14.87
N LEU A 137 -8.85 -1.16 -14.90
CA LEU A 137 -8.66 -0.25 -16.04
C LEU A 137 -7.63 -0.82 -17.05
N GLU A 138 -7.82 -2.03 -17.56
CA GLU A 138 -6.82 -2.66 -18.44
C GLU A 138 -6.86 -2.17 -19.88
N ARG A 139 -7.95 -1.52 -20.33
CA ARG A 139 -8.14 -1.05 -21.72
C ARG A 139 -7.46 0.28 -22.03
N ILE A 140 -6.90 0.96 -21.03
CA ILE A 140 -6.23 2.26 -21.19
C ILE A 140 -4.72 2.02 -21.14
N ARG A 141 -3.98 2.56 -22.13
CA ARG A 141 -2.51 2.56 -22.10
C ARG A 141 -2.04 3.59 -21.09
N PHE A 142 -1.26 3.16 -20.13
CA PHE A 142 -0.61 4.01 -19.13
C PHE A 142 0.89 4.07 -19.39
N ASP A 143 1.50 5.21 -19.10
CA ASP A 143 2.94 5.44 -19.29
C ASP A 143 3.80 4.63 -18.32
N SER A 144 3.22 4.22 -17.19
CA SER A 144 3.88 3.36 -16.21
C SER A 144 2.89 2.41 -15.51
N ARG A 145 3.43 1.39 -14.87
CA ARG A 145 2.66 0.41 -14.09
C ARG A 145 2.10 1.03 -12.81
N GLU A 146 2.85 1.95 -12.21
CA GLU A 146 2.43 2.72 -11.04
C GLU A 146 1.23 3.60 -11.38
N ALA A 147 1.24 4.24 -12.54
CA ALA A 147 0.10 5.02 -13.06
C ALA A 147 -1.14 4.14 -13.24
N GLN A 148 -0.99 2.93 -13.79
CA GLN A 148 -2.09 1.97 -13.94
C GLN A 148 -2.66 1.55 -12.58
N GLN A 149 -1.79 1.23 -11.61
CA GLN A 149 -2.20 0.82 -10.26
C GLN A 149 -2.93 1.97 -9.54
N ALA A 150 -2.40 3.19 -9.61
CA ALA A 150 -3.02 4.37 -9.02
C ALA A 150 -4.38 4.67 -9.64
N ALA A 151 -4.50 4.59 -10.97
CA ALA A 151 -5.76 4.81 -11.68
C ALA A 151 -6.81 3.74 -11.33
N THR A 152 -6.41 2.47 -11.24
CA THR A 152 -7.29 1.37 -10.80
C THR A 152 -7.77 1.60 -9.37
N MET A 153 -6.86 2.02 -8.48
CA MET A 153 -7.20 2.31 -7.09
C MET A 153 -8.15 3.49 -6.97
N ARG A 154 -7.94 4.57 -7.75
CA ARG A 154 -8.86 5.73 -7.82
C ARG A 154 -10.26 5.33 -8.30
N LYS A 155 -10.35 4.53 -9.38
CA LYS A 155 -11.65 4.02 -9.87
C LYS A 155 -12.37 3.24 -8.77
N MET A 156 -11.65 2.36 -8.08
CA MET A 156 -12.20 1.55 -7.00
C MET A 156 -12.69 2.43 -5.84
N LEU A 157 -11.92 3.45 -5.41
CA LEU A 157 -12.32 4.38 -4.36
C LEU A 157 -13.61 5.14 -4.72
N VAL A 158 -13.73 5.62 -5.96
CA VAL A 158 -14.95 6.30 -6.45
C VAL A 158 -16.15 5.35 -6.47
N ALA A 159 -15.95 4.11 -6.94
CA ALA A 159 -17.02 3.11 -6.97
C ALA A 159 -17.46 2.70 -5.56
N MET A 160 -16.51 2.54 -4.63
CA MET A 160 -16.78 2.23 -3.21
C MET A 160 -17.62 3.31 -2.52
N ALA A 161 -17.37 4.58 -2.84
CA ALA A 161 -18.15 5.69 -2.26
C ALA A 161 -19.62 5.68 -2.72
N ARG A 162 -19.89 5.06 -3.85
CA ARG A 162 -21.26 4.86 -4.35
C ARG A 162 -21.89 3.60 -3.76
N ASP A 163 -21.09 2.52 -3.69
CA ASP A 163 -21.54 1.22 -3.21
C ASP A 163 -20.38 0.42 -2.60
N LEU A 164 -20.41 0.25 -1.27
CA LEU A 164 -19.39 -0.50 -0.53
C LEU A 164 -19.32 -2.00 -0.90
N ARG A 165 -20.37 -2.56 -1.52
CA ARG A 165 -20.37 -3.96 -2.00
C ARG A 165 -19.23 -4.20 -3.00
N VAL A 166 -18.87 -3.19 -3.78
CA VAL A 166 -17.68 -3.23 -4.69
C VAL A 166 -16.42 -3.61 -3.92
N LEU A 167 -16.17 -2.95 -2.77
CA LEU A 167 -14.98 -3.26 -1.97
C LEU A 167 -15.04 -4.65 -1.33
N VAL A 168 -16.21 -5.06 -0.83
CA VAL A 168 -16.35 -6.39 -0.23
C VAL A 168 -16.07 -7.50 -1.24
N ILE A 169 -16.61 -7.36 -2.47
CA ILE A 169 -16.34 -8.31 -3.57
C ILE A 169 -14.85 -8.28 -3.93
N LYS A 170 -14.23 -7.09 -4.02
CA LYS A 170 -12.78 -6.96 -4.31
C LYS A 170 -11.89 -7.57 -3.23
N LEU A 171 -12.27 -7.46 -1.97
CA LEU A 171 -11.59 -8.14 -0.86
C LEU A 171 -11.76 -9.66 -0.94
N ALA A 172 -12.94 -10.15 -1.32
CA ALA A 172 -13.19 -11.58 -1.54
C ALA A 172 -12.38 -12.13 -2.72
N ASP A 173 -12.32 -11.39 -3.84
CA ASP A 173 -11.45 -11.70 -4.99
C ASP A 173 -9.98 -11.75 -4.55
N ARG A 174 -9.50 -10.72 -3.86
CA ARG A 174 -8.12 -10.67 -3.35
C ARG A 174 -7.82 -11.85 -2.42
N LEU A 175 -8.73 -12.20 -1.52
CA LEU A 175 -8.56 -13.34 -0.62
C LEU A 175 -8.43 -14.65 -1.40
N HIS A 176 -9.27 -14.90 -2.41
CA HIS A 176 -9.14 -16.10 -3.23
C HIS A 176 -7.83 -16.11 -4.03
N ASN A 177 -7.42 -14.97 -4.58
CA ASN A 177 -6.14 -14.83 -5.26
C ASN A 177 -4.95 -15.13 -4.33
N MET A 178 -5.01 -14.68 -3.06
CA MET A 178 -4.01 -15.01 -2.06
C MET A 178 -3.99 -16.50 -1.70
N ARG A 179 -5.13 -17.15 -1.60
CA ARG A 179 -5.24 -18.61 -1.36
C ARG A 179 -4.61 -19.44 -2.48
N THR A 180 -4.63 -18.94 -3.72
CA THR A 180 -4.10 -19.63 -4.92
C THR A 180 -2.73 -19.08 -5.36
N LEU A 181 -2.10 -18.23 -4.57
CA LEU A 181 -0.89 -17.49 -4.92
C LEU A 181 0.34 -18.37 -5.21
N ALA A 182 0.39 -19.57 -4.62
CA ALA A 182 1.51 -20.51 -4.75
C ALA A 182 1.77 -20.99 -6.20
N ALA A 183 0.78 -20.89 -7.09
CA ALA A 183 0.93 -21.25 -8.51
C ALA A 183 1.70 -20.20 -9.33
N MET A 184 2.02 -19.03 -8.75
CA MET A 184 2.71 -17.93 -9.44
C MET A 184 4.21 -17.92 -9.16
N PRO A 185 5.03 -17.27 -10.03
CA PRO A 185 6.45 -17.05 -9.76
C PRO A 185 6.69 -16.29 -8.45
N ALA A 186 7.80 -16.57 -7.76
CA ALA A 186 8.09 -16.04 -6.42
C ALA A 186 8.09 -14.51 -6.35
N GLU A 187 8.61 -13.81 -7.37
CA GLU A 187 8.60 -12.36 -7.43
C GLU A 187 7.16 -11.79 -7.48
N LYS A 188 6.32 -12.39 -8.32
CA LYS A 188 4.90 -12.01 -8.42
C LYS A 188 4.16 -12.31 -7.13
N GLN A 189 4.51 -13.43 -6.44
CA GLN A 189 3.96 -13.74 -5.12
C GLN A 189 4.27 -12.64 -4.10
N ARG A 190 5.54 -12.24 -3.98
CA ARG A 190 5.99 -11.20 -3.04
C ARG A 190 5.27 -9.87 -3.29
N ARG A 191 5.20 -9.44 -4.55
CA ARG A 191 4.55 -8.18 -4.90
C ARG A 191 3.06 -8.17 -4.55
N ILE A 192 2.32 -9.24 -4.92
CA ILE A 192 0.89 -9.33 -4.60
C ILE A 192 0.66 -9.39 -3.09
N ALA A 193 1.52 -10.12 -2.36
CA ALA A 193 1.46 -10.21 -0.92
C ALA A 193 1.72 -8.86 -0.24
N GLN A 194 2.72 -8.10 -0.71
CA GLN A 194 3.02 -6.76 -0.21
C GLN A 194 1.86 -5.79 -0.45
N GLU A 195 1.35 -5.74 -1.69
CA GLU A 195 0.18 -4.92 -2.01
C GLU A 195 -1.04 -5.29 -1.14
N THR A 196 -1.22 -6.58 -0.87
CA THR A 196 -2.31 -7.06 -0.02
C THR A 196 -2.16 -6.59 1.42
N LEU A 197 -0.94 -6.65 1.96
CA LEU A 197 -0.64 -6.22 3.32
C LEU A 197 -0.75 -4.69 3.47
N ASP A 198 -0.26 -3.93 2.48
CA ASP A 198 -0.20 -2.46 2.54
C ASP A 198 -1.57 -1.79 2.28
N ILE A 199 -2.46 -2.44 1.51
CA ILE A 199 -3.70 -1.79 1.05
C ILE A 199 -4.94 -2.59 1.43
N TYR A 200 -5.05 -3.86 1.03
CA TYR A 200 -6.31 -4.61 1.16
C TYR A 200 -6.60 -5.05 2.59
N ALA A 201 -5.58 -5.44 3.37
CA ALA A 201 -5.77 -5.80 4.77
C ALA A 201 -6.16 -4.59 5.64
N PRO A 202 -5.54 -3.40 5.50
CA PRO A 202 -6.00 -2.17 6.14
C PRO A 202 -7.40 -1.74 5.71
N LEU A 203 -7.78 -1.87 4.43
CA LEU A 203 -9.15 -1.61 3.97
C LEU A 203 -10.17 -2.54 4.65
N ALA A 204 -9.87 -3.85 4.73
CA ALA A 204 -10.70 -4.80 5.47
C ALA A 204 -10.82 -4.44 6.96
N HIS A 205 -9.74 -3.93 7.56
CA HIS A 205 -9.75 -3.43 8.94
C HIS A 205 -10.67 -2.21 9.11
N ARG A 206 -10.59 -1.23 8.22
CA ARG A 206 -11.44 -0.04 8.27
C ARG A 206 -12.93 -0.36 8.10
N LEU A 207 -13.25 -1.34 7.26
CA LEU A 207 -14.61 -1.86 7.13
C LEU A 207 -15.05 -2.74 8.30
N GLY A 208 -14.16 -3.05 9.24
CA GLY A 208 -14.44 -3.91 10.38
C GLY A 208 -14.53 -5.40 10.03
N ILE A 209 -14.20 -5.83 8.80
CA ILE A 209 -14.28 -7.24 8.35
C ILE A 209 -13.05 -7.98 8.85
N GLN A 210 -13.05 -8.35 10.13
CA GLN A 210 -11.89 -8.91 10.81
C GLN A 210 -11.47 -10.27 10.25
N GLU A 211 -12.42 -11.09 9.85
CA GLU A 211 -12.14 -12.42 9.30
C GLU A 211 -11.34 -12.32 7.99
N LEU A 212 -11.75 -11.46 7.04
CA LEU A 212 -11.00 -11.23 5.81
C LEU A 212 -9.63 -10.62 6.08
N ARG A 213 -9.56 -9.61 6.95
CA ARG A 213 -8.31 -8.98 7.33
C ARG A 213 -7.28 -10.01 7.80
N GLN A 214 -7.66 -10.84 8.76
CA GLN A 214 -6.76 -11.81 9.39
C GLN A 214 -6.24 -12.83 8.39
N GLN A 215 -7.09 -13.32 7.50
CA GLN A 215 -6.69 -14.24 6.45
C GLN A 215 -5.75 -13.57 5.43
N LEU A 216 -6.04 -12.33 5.03
CA LEU A 216 -5.16 -11.58 4.12
C LEU A 216 -3.79 -11.33 4.75
N GLU A 217 -3.73 -10.94 6.03
CA GLU A 217 -2.49 -10.74 6.78
C GLU A 217 -1.66 -12.02 6.90
N ASP A 218 -2.26 -13.13 7.33
CA ASP A 218 -1.56 -14.40 7.53
C ASP A 218 -1.04 -14.99 6.20
N LEU A 219 -1.83 -14.90 5.10
CA LEU A 219 -1.42 -15.34 3.77
C LEU A 219 -0.30 -14.48 3.21
N SER A 220 -0.36 -13.17 3.43
CA SER A 220 0.69 -12.24 3.02
C SER A 220 1.98 -12.50 3.80
N PHE A 221 1.87 -12.71 5.10
CA PHE A 221 3.00 -13.05 5.96
C PHE A 221 3.68 -14.34 5.52
N ALA A 222 2.91 -15.38 5.21
CA ALA A 222 3.44 -16.64 4.72
C ALA A 222 4.20 -16.49 3.38
N ALA A 223 3.74 -15.60 2.50
CA ALA A 223 4.37 -15.36 1.21
C ALA A 223 5.62 -14.45 1.30
N LEU A 224 5.59 -13.43 2.17
CA LEU A 224 6.67 -12.46 2.33
C LEU A 224 7.82 -13.00 3.19
N HIS A 225 7.49 -13.71 4.27
CA HIS A 225 8.43 -14.17 5.28
C HIS A 225 8.25 -15.67 5.59
N PRO A 226 8.41 -16.57 4.62
CA PRO A 226 8.07 -18.00 4.78
C PRO A 226 8.84 -18.69 5.91
N LYS A 227 10.11 -18.32 6.13
CA LYS A 227 10.93 -18.88 7.23
C LYS A 227 10.39 -18.46 8.59
N ARG A 228 10.09 -17.17 8.77
CA ARG A 228 9.54 -16.63 10.03
C ARG A 228 8.13 -17.14 10.31
N PHE A 229 7.34 -17.28 9.26
CA PHE A 229 6.03 -17.90 9.36
C PHE A 229 6.14 -19.34 9.88
N ALA A 230 7.04 -20.15 9.32
CA ALA A 230 7.27 -21.53 9.74
C ALA A 230 7.81 -21.64 11.18
N GLU A 231 8.73 -20.74 11.57
CA GLU A 231 9.27 -20.68 12.95
C GLU A 231 8.15 -20.38 13.96
N LEU A 232 7.33 -19.35 13.69
CA LEU A 232 6.23 -18.97 14.57
C LEU A 232 5.14 -20.04 14.63
N ASP A 233 4.79 -20.63 13.49
CA ASP A 233 3.83 -21.73 13.43
C ASP A 233 4.31 -22.92 14.29
N HIS A 234 5.59 -23.27 14.19
CA HIS A 234 6.18 -24.31 15.02
C HIS A 234 6.16 -23.97 16.51
N LEU A 235 6.50 -22.72 16.88
CA LEU A 235 6.45 -22.25 18.27
C LEU A 235 5.02 -22.28 18.83
N VAL A 236 4.06 -21.85 18.04
CA VAL A 236 2.64 -21.93 18.42
C VAL A 236 2.20 -23.38 18.53
N ALA A 237 2.49 -24.21 17.53
CA ALA A 237 2.08 -25.62 17.48
C ALA A 237 2.68 -26.43 18.63
N SER A 238 3.95 -26.22 19.00
CA SER A 238 4.61 -26.96 20.09
C SER A 238 3.98 -26.72 21.48
N ARG A 239 3.35 -25.58 21.66
CA ARG A 239 2.67 -25.20 22.93
C ARG A 239 1.13 -25.36 22.87
N THR A 240 0.58 -25.76 21.73
CA THR A 240 -0.86 -25.91 21.54
C THR A 240 -1.51 -26.93 22.47
N PRO A 241 -1.00 -28.13 22.72
CA PRO A 241 -1.68 -29.11 23.58
C PRO A 241 -1.95 -28.61 24.97
N GLU A 242 -0.96 -27.96 25.63
CA GLU A 242 -1.14 -27.39 26.97
C GLU A 242 -2.14 -26.21 26.95
N ARG A 243 -2.13 -25.42 25.88
CA ARG A 243 -3.03 -24.30 25.74
C ARG A 243 -4.47 -24.72 25.49
N GLU A 244 -4.70 -25.74 24.68
CA GLU A 244 -6.05 -26.27 24.42
C GLU A 244 -6.69 -26.77 25.71
N ILE A 245 -5.95 -27.51 26.54
CA ILE A 245 -6.42 -27.96 27.86
C ILE A 245 -6.75 -26.74 28.74
N TYR A 246 -5.89 -25.74 28.77
CA TYR A 246 -6.09 -24.53 29.56
C TYR A 246 -7.30 -23.71 29.09
N VAL A 247 -7.44 -23.52 27.77
CA VAL A 247 -8.62 -22.83 27.18
C VAL A 247 -9.89 -23.61 27.47
N ALA A 248 -9.88 -24.93 27.27
CA ALA A 248 -11.04 -25.77 27.54
C ALA A 248 -11.50 -25.70 29.01
N GLN A 249 -10.56 -25.69 29.96
CA GLN A 249 -10.85 -25.49 31.37
C GLN A 249 -11.47 -24.13 31.63
N ALA A 250 -10.88 -23.04 31.08
CA ALA A 250 -11.40 -21.69 31.26
C ALA A 250 -12.80 -21.53 30.64
N VAL A 251 -13.02 -22.06 29.42
CA VAL A 251 -14.32 -22.07 28.75
C VAL A 251 -15.37 -22.82 29.57
N ALA A 252 -15.05 -24.01 30.09
CA ALA A 252 -15.95 -24.80 30.90
C ALA A 252 -16.34 -24.09 32.21
N GLU A 253 -15.36 -23.45 32.88
CA GLU A 253 -15.59 -22.72 34.12
C GLU A 253 -16.45 -21.48 33.89
N VAL A 254 -16.15 -20.66 32.87
CA VAL A 254 -16.97 -19.48 32.52
C VAL A 254 -18.38 -19.89 32.18
N ARG A 255 -18.56 -20.93 31.34
CA ARG A 255 -19.90 -21.43 30.96
C ARG A 255 -20.70 -21.89 32.17
N SER A 256 -20.08 -22.66 33.07
CA SER A 256 -20.74 -23.12 34.30
C SER A 256 -21.21 -21.94 35.16
N ARG A 257 -20.35 -20.94 35.38
CA ARG A 257 -20.67 -19.79 36.20
C ARG A 257 -21.77 -18.90 35.62
N LEU A 258 -21.76 -18.71 34.30
CA LEU A 258 -22.83 -17.95 33.65
C LEU A 258 -24.17 -18.68 33.71
N ALA A 259 -24.17 -20.00 33.54
CA ALA A 259 -25.36 -20.83 33.67
C ALA A 259 -25.94 -20.81 35.09
N GLU A 260 -25.11 -20.81 36.16
CA GLU A 260 -25.52 -20.68 37.54
C GLU A 260 -26.33 -19.37 37.82
N LEU A 261 -26.02 -18.30 37.02
CA LEU A 261 -26.69 -17.01 37.10
C LEU A 261 -27.84 -16.88 36.10
N GLY A 262 -28.19 -17.93 35.38
CA GLY A 262 -29.22 -17.90 34.33
C GLY A 262 -28.88 -17.07 33.12
N ILE A 263 -27.60 -16.83 32.85
CA ILE A 263 -27.14 -16.10 31.68
C ILE A 263 -26.84 -17.12 30.57
N GLU A 264 -27.63 -17.11 29.51
CA GLU A 264 -27.35 -17.89 28.29
C GLU A 264 -26.17 -17.26 27.56
N ALA A 265 -25.13 -18.05 27.34
CA ALA A 265 -23.92 -17.57 26.71
C ALA A 265 -23.27 -18.66 25.84
N GLU A 266 -22.87 -18.28 24.64
CA GLU A 266 -21.93 -19.06 23.84
C GLU A 266 -20.49 -18.70 24.25
N VAL A 267 -19.77 -19.67 24.82
CA VAL A 267 -18.39 -19.46 25.29
C VAL A 267 -17.46 -20.29 24.44
N THR A 268 -16.53 -19.63 23.72
CA THR A 268 -15.60 -20.25 22.80
C THR A 268 -14.16 -19.79 23.05
N GLY A 269 -13.19 -20.68 22.81
CA GLY A 269 -11.78 -20.33 22.80
C GLY A 269 -11.40 -19.73 21.43
N ARG A 270 -10.50 -18.73 21.43
CA ARG A 270 -9.97 -18.11 20.22
C ARG A 270 -8.45 -18.19 20.21
N GLY A 271 -7.91 -18.78 19.13
CA GLY A 271 -6.50 -18.67 18.80
C GLY A 271 -6.17 -17.29 18.22
N LYS A 272 -4.96 -16.82 18.43
CA LYS A 272 -4.45 -15.58 17.82
C LYS A 272 -3.79 -15.86 16.49
N HIS A 273 -3.96 -14.93 15.54
CA HIS A 273 -3.35 -14.99 14.21
C HIS A 273 -1.83 -14.83 14.27
N LEU A 274 -1.11 -15.52 13.39
CA LEU A 274 0.35 -15.54 13.39
C LEU A 274 0.92 -14.16 13.07
N TRP A 275 0.33 -13.42 12.12
CA TRP A 275 0.74 -12.04 11.84
C TRP A 275 0.67 -11.16 13.08
N SER A 276 -0.42 -11.24 13.84
CA SER A 276 -0.60 -10.45 15.08
C SER A 276 0.44 -10.79 16.16
N ILE A 277 0.95 -12.01 16.18
CA ILE A 277 2.03 -12.43 17.08
C ILE A 277 3.35 -11.86 16.57
N TYR A 278 3.64 -12.01 15.27
CA TYR A 278 4.82 -11.47 14.61
C TYR A 278 4.95 -9.95 14.80
N GLU A 279 3.89 -9.21 14.55
CA GLU A 279 3.85 -7.76 14.76
C GLU A 279 4.19 -7.36 16.20
N LYS A 280 3.66 -8.08 17.19
CA LYS A 280 4.00 -7.81 18.61
C LYS A 280 5.44 -8.14 18.95
N MET A 281 6.01 -9.18 18.36
CA MET A 281 7.41 -9.54 18.59
C MET A 281 8.34 -8.54 17.89
N VAL A 282 8.07 -8.19 16.63
CA VAL A 282 8.95 -7.36 15.81
C VAL A 282 8.75 -5.87 16.08
N VAL A 283 7.51 -5.38 15.98
CA VAL A 283 7.21 -3.94 16.11
C VAL A 283 7.24 -3.49 17.56
N LYS A 284 6.74 -4.32 18.50
CA LYS A 284 6.67 -3.96 19.93
C LYS A 284 7.81 -4.52 20.76
N GLY A 285 8.75 -5.24 20.14
CA GLY A 285 9.95 -5.79 20.78
C GLY A 285 9.67 -6.78 21.93
N ARG A 286 8.52 -7.48 21.89
CA ARG A 286 8.14 -8.42 22.95
C ARG A 286 8.69 -9.80 22.67
N GLU A 287 9.21 -10.45 23.70
CA GLU A 287 9.49 -11.87 23.63
C GLU A 287 8.18 -12.68 23.50
N PHE A 288 8.25 -13.83 22.83
CA PHE A 288 7.06 -14.67 22.61
C PHE A 288 6.36 -15.05 23.93
N ASP A 289 7.12 -15.28 25.01
CA ASP A 289 6.60 -15.63 26.33
C ASP A 289 5.93 -14.44 27.06
N GLU A 290 6.18 -13.22 26.64
CA GLU A 290 5.54 -12.00 27.15
C GLU A 290 4.22 -11.67 26.46
N ILE A 291 3.85 -12.43 25.42
CA ILE A 291 2.60 -12.23 24.70
C ILE A 291 1.47 -12.99 25.42
N PHE A 292 0.89 -12.35 26.43
CA PHE A 292 -0.16 -12.96 27.29
C PHE A 292 -1.49 -13.21 26.59
N ASP A 293 -1.76 -12.55 25.44
CA ASP A 293 -3.01 -12.62 24.71
C ASP A 293 -3.02 -13.63 23.55
N ILE A 294 -2.13 -14.61 23.60
CA ILE A 294 -2.12 -15.73 22.64
C ILE A 294 -3.34 -16.64 22.85
N VAL A 295 -3.90 -16.62 24.06
CA VAL A 295 -5.09 -17.34 24.45
C VAL A 295 -6.19 -16.34 24.81
N ALA A 296 -7.31 -16.44 24.15
CA ALA A 296 -8.49 -15.63 24.46
C ALA A 296 -9.75 -16.49 24.58
N VAL A 297 -10.64 -16.10 25.45
CA VAL A 297 -12.00 -16.65 25.56
C VAL A 297 -12.98 -15.60 25.06
N ARG A 298 -13.89 -16.01 24.21
CA ARG A 298 -14.99 -15.20 23.72
C ARG A 298 -16.28 -15.64 24.39
N VAL A 299 -17.00 -14.66 24.90
CA VAL A 299 -18.32 -14.84 25.54
C VAL A 299 -19.33 -14.02 24.72
N VAL A 300 -20.28 -14.72 24.10
CA VAL A 300 -21.37 -14.09 23.35
C VAL A 300 -22.67 -14.30 24.12
N VAL A 301 -23.37 -13.19 24.40
CA VAL A 301 -24.60 -13.15 25.17
C VAL A 301 -25.70 -12.40 24.41
N ASP A 302 -26.94 -12.39 24.91
CA ASP A 302 -28.04 -11.80 24.17
C ASP A 302 -28.20 -10.30 24.37
N SER A 303 -27.86 -9.78 25.56
CA SER A 303 -28.06 -8.37 25.87
C SER A 303 -26.81 -7.65 26.39
N ILE A 304 -26.78 -6.31 26.28
CA ILE A 304 -25.75 -5.46 26.88
C ILE A 304 -25.70 -5.64 28.40
N LYS A 305 -26.86 -5.78 29.06
CA LYS A 305 -26.92 -6.04 30.48
C LYS A 305 -26.19 -7.32 30.85
N ASP A 306 -26.35 -8.38 30.06
CA ASP A 306 -25.67 -9.66 30.28
C ASP A 306 -24.18 -9.58 30.02
N CYS A 307 -23.73 -8.70 29.11
CA CYS A 307 -22.31 -8.42 28.93
C CYS A 307 -21.63 -7.93 30.23
N TYR A 308 -22.24 -6.96 30.89
CA TYR A 308 -21.72 -6.42 32.17
C TYR A 308 -21.88 -7.39 33.32
N ALA A 309 -22.97 -8.18 33.36
CA ALA A 309 -23.16 -9.24 34.32
C ALA A 309 -22.10 -10.35 34.18
N ALA A 310 -21.81 -10.76 32.95
CA ALA A 310 -20.74 -11.72 32.65
C ALA A 310 -19.37 -11.18 33.08
N LEU A 311 -19.09 -9.89 32.82
CA LEU A 311 -17.83 -9.25 33.28
C LEU A 311 -17.71 -9.31 34.80
N GLY A 312 -18.77 -8.95 35.54
CA GLY A 312 -18.80 -9.02 37.00
C GLY A 312 -18.57 -10.43 37.52
N THR A 313 -19.18 -11.43 36.89
CA THR A 313 -19.03 -12.85 37.24
C THR A 313 -17.59 -13.32 37.04
N ILE A 314 -16.95 -12.94 35.91
CA ILE A 314 -15.57 -13.30 35.58
C ILE A 314 -14.58 -12.62 36.56
N HIS A 315 -14.79 -11.32 36.86
CA HIS A 315 -13.96 -10.58 37.80
C HIS A 315 -14.13 -11.07 39.25
N GLY A 316 -15.33 -11.52 39.63
CA GLY A 316 -15.58 -12.12 40.92
C GLY A 316 -14.87 -13.48 41.10
N ARG A 317 -14.60 -14.18 39.99
CA ARG A 317 -13.90 -15.46 40.02
C ARG A 317 -12.40 -15.34 39.85
N TRP A 318 -11.95 -14.49 38.92
CA TRP A 318 -10.54 -14.33 38.56
C TRP A 318 -10.12 -12.87 38.74
N ARG A 319 -8.94 -12.67 39.29
CA ARG A 319 -8.40 -11.31 39.52
C ARG A 319 -8.07 -10.64 38.19
N PRO A 320 -8.63 -9.46 37.87
CA PRO A 320 -8.29 -8.71 36.68
C PRO A 320 -6.87 -8.13 36.78
N VAL A 321 -6.19 -8.06 35.63
CA VAL A 321 -4.90 -7.40 35.48
C VAL A 321 -5.13 -5.89 35.32
N VAL A 322 -4.53 -5.08 36.20
CA VAL A 322 -4.69 -3.63 36.23
C VAL A 322 -4.26 -3.01 34.90
N GLY A 323 -5.05 -2.04 34.39
CA GLY A 323 -4.78 -1.35 33.13
C GLY A 323 -5.06 -2.17 31.86
N ARG A 324 -5.63 -3.39 32.00
CA ARG A 324 -5.97 -4.27 30.85
C ARG A 324 -7.45 -4.40 30.58
N PHE A 325 -8.28 -3.60 31.23
CA PHE A 325 -9.72 -3.51 30.94
C PHE A 325 -9.97 -2.42 29.91
N LYS A 326 -10.80 -2.71 28.90
CA LYS A 326 -11.26 -1.76 27.89
C LYS A 326 -12.74 -1.98 27.61
N ASP A 327 -13.50 -0.91 27.70
CA ASP A 327 -14.94 -0.89 27.43
C ASP A 327 -15.20 -0.26 26.05
N TYR A 328 -15.24 -1.13 25.03
CA TYR A 328 -15.61 -0.71 23.69
C TYR A 328 -17.13 -0.78 23.42
N ILE A 329 -17.95 -1.16 24.43
CA ILE A 329 -19.41 -1.02 24.33
C ILE A 329 -19.80 0.43 24.59
N ALA A 330 -19.28 1.02 25.67
CA ALA A 330 -19.50 2.42 26.01
C ALA A 330 -18.78 3.39 25.06
N MET A 331 -17.57 3.01 24.56
CA MET A 331 -16.77 3.80 23.64
C MET A 331 -16.36 2.94 22.44
N PRO A 332 -17.22 2.81 21.41
CA PRO A 332 -16.94 2.03 20.22
C PRO A 332 -15.68 2.53 19.48
N LYS A 333 -14.97 1.62 18.82
CA LYS A 333 -13.88 2.00 17.92
C LYS A 333 -14.40 2.70 16.66
N PHE A 334 -13.52 3.34 15.91
CA PHE A 334 -13.84 4.03 14.65
C PHE A 334 -14.56 3.13 13.62
N ASN A 335 -14.30 1.82 13.64
CA ASN A 335 -14.94 0.82 12.79
C ASN A 335 -16.17 0.18 13.45
N LEU A 336 -16.80 0.88 14.40
CA LEU A 336 -17.99 0.46 15.15
C LEU A 336 -17.82 -0.86 15.93
N TYR A 337 -16.57 -1.29 16.14
CA TYR A 337 -16.30 -2.46 16.96
C TYR A 337 -16.71 -2.23 18.42
N GLN A 338 -17.54 -3.12 18.95
CA GLN A 338 -18.02 -3.10 20.32
C GLN A 338 -17.74 -4.43 21.03
N SER A 339 -17.14 -4.39 22.19
CA SER A 339 -16.86 -5.54 23.06
C SER A 339 -16.29 -5.06 24.39
N LEU A 340 -16.53 -5.76 25.48
CA LEU A 340 -15.72 -5.61 26.70
C LEU A 340 -14.46 -6.49 26.55
N HIS A 341 -13.31 -5.94 26.83
CA HIS A 341 -12.05 -6.67 26.86
C HIS A 341 -11.47 -6.61 28.26
N THR A 342 -11.15 -7.74 28.83
CA THR A 342 -10.46 -7.82 30.10
C THR A 342 -9.41 -8.92 30.09
N THR A 343 -8.30 -8.71 30.77
CA THR A 343 -7.31 -9.76 31.02
C THR A 343 -7.40 -10.16 32.48
N VAL A 344 -7.58 -11.43 32.75
CA VAL A 344 -7.70 -11.97 34.11
C VAL A 344 -6.63 -13.05 34.36
N ILE A 345 -6.28 -13.28 35.62
CA ILE A 345 -5.45 -14.42 36.02
C ILE A 345 -6.37 -15.62 36.17
N GLY A 346 -6.42 -16.45 35.14
CA GLY A 346 -7.31 -17.59 35.01
C GLY A 346 -6.83 -18.85 35.75
N PRO A 347 -7.32 -20.03 35.33
CA PRO A 347 -6.89 -21.30 35.91
C PRO A 347 -5.36 -21.44 35.88
N SER A 348 -4.77 -22.12 36.89
CA SER A 348 -3.34 -22.34 37.00
C SER A 348 -2.46 -21.07 37.08
N GLY A 349 -3.04 -19.90 37.41
CA GLY A 349 -2.31 -18.64 37.57
C GLY A 349 -1.81 -18.00 36.27
N ARG A 350 -2.29 -18.43 35.11
CA ARG A 350 -1.91 -17.88 33.80
C ARG A 350 -2.88 -16.78 33.35
N PRO A 351 -2.40 -15.71 32.70
CA PRO A 351 -3.27 -14.67 32.17
C PRO A 351 -4.07 -15.18 30.97
N ILE A 352 -5.34 -14.73 30.88
CA ILE A 352 -6.26 -15.02 29.80
C ILE A 352 -7.01 -13.74 29.41
N GLU A 353 -7.09 -13.43 28.13
CA GLU A 353 -7.94 -12.36 27.63
C GLU A 353 -9.37 -12.87 27.48
N VAL A 354 -10.34 -12.10 27.98
CA VAL A 354 -11.75 -12.39 27.81
C VAL A 354 -12.42 -11.26 27.05
N GLN A 355 -13.10 -11.62 25.98
CA GLN A 355 -13.88 -10.72 25.11
C GLN A 355 -15.35 -11.03 25.28
N ILE A 356 -16.13 -10.03 25.72
CA ILE A 356 -17.56 -10.20 26.01
C ILE A 356 -18.35 -9.25 25.12
N ARG A 357 -19.37 -9.77 24.44
CA ARG A 357 -20.18 -8.99 23.49
C ARG A 357 -21.52 -9.66 23.21
N THR A 358 -22.48 -8.90 22.68
CA THR A 358 -23.75 -9.49 22.24
C THR A 358 -23.61 -10.23 20.91
N SER A 359 -24.63 -11.05 20.57
CA SER A 359 -24.70 -11.74 19.28
C SER A 359 -24.70 -10.77 18.10
N GLU A 360 -25.33 -9.58 18.24
CA GLU A 360 -25.27 -8.53 17.22
C GLU A 360 -23.87 -7.91 17.10
N MET A 361 -23.26 -7.54 18.24
CA MET A 361 -21.88 -7.03 18.26
C MET A 361 -20.90 -8.06 17.73
N HIS A 362 -21.15 -9.34 17.95
CA HIS A 362 -20.32 -10.42 17.41
C HIS A 362 -20.36 -10.44 15.89
N ARG A 363 -21.53 -10.43 15.28
CA ARG A 363 -21.68 -10.39 13.83
C ARG A 363 -21.00 -9.13 13.24
N ARG A 364 -21.25 -7.97 13.86
CA ARG A 364 -20.62 -6.71 13.44
C ARG A 364 -19.10 -6.74 13.58
N ALA A 365 -18.56 -7.38 14.62
CA ALA A 365 -17.11 -7.51 14.83
C ALA A 365 -16.43 -8.48 13.86
N GLU A 366 -17.12 -9.50 13.35
CA GLU A 366 -16.56 -10.44 12.35
C GLU A 366 -16.71 -9.90 10.91
N TRP A 367 -17.88 -9.30 10.57
CA TRP A 367 -18.25 -8.94 9.21
C TRP A 367 -18.35 -7.41 8.98
N GLY A 368 -18.14 -6.59 10.01
CA GLY A 368 -18.10 -5.14 9.91
C GLY A 368 -19.35 -4.52 9.30
N VAL A 369 -19.12 -3.62 8.35
CA VAL A 369 -20.18 -2.93 7.61
C VAL A 369 -21.06 -3.93 6.83
N ALA A 370 -20.51 -5.04 6.37
CA ALA A 370 -21.25 -6.06 5.63
C ALA A 370 -22.38 -6.72 6.44
N ALA A 371 -22.26 -6.75 7.78
CA ALA A 371 -23.31 -7.28 8.66
C ALA A 371 -24.63 -6.50 8.58
N HIS A 372 -24.61 -5.23 8.14
CA HIS A 372 -25.82 -4.41 8.02
C HIS A 372 -26.68 -4.75 6.79
N TRP A 373 -26.04 -5.18 5.68
CA TRP A 373 -26.78 -5.53 4.44
C TRP A 373 -27.59 -6.82 4.56
N ALA A 374 -27.27 -7.69 5.51
CA ALA A 374 -28.07 -8.86 5.77
C ALA A 374 -29.49 -8.53 6.34
N TYR A 375 -29.74 -7.31 6.82
CA TYR A 375 -30.95 -6.98 7.58
C TYR A 375 -31.74 -5.75 7.13
N LYS A 376 -31.16 -4.76 6.40
CA LYS A 376 -31.87 -3.53 5.99
C LYS A 376 -31.40 -3.02 4.64
N ALA A 377 -32.37 -2.72 3.76
CA ALA A 377 -32.16 -2.10 2.46
C ALA A 377 -31.81 -0.59 2.48
N ASP A 378 -31.76 0.04 3.67
CA ASP A 378 -31.43 1.46 3.81
C ASP A 378 -29.94 1.61 4.18
N SER A 379 -29.18 2.18 3.26
CA SER A 379 -27.75 2.47 3.42
C SER A 379 -27.51 3.37 4.63
N PRO A 380 -26.55 3.04 5.53
CA PRO A 380 -26.13 3.95 6.60
C PRO A 380 -25.29 5.08 5.98
N SER A 381 -25.89 6.23 5.81
CA SER A 381 -25.24 7.45 5.28
C SER A 381 -24.29 8.16 6.26
N GLY A 382 -24.01 7.57 7.42
CA GLY A 382 -23.19 8.18 8.47
C GLY A 382 -21.77 7.65 8.64
N ASP A 383 -21.47 6.45 8.11
CA ASP A 383 -20.24 5.72 8.47
C ASP A 383 -19.09 5.85 7.45
N ILE A 384 -19.19 6.76 6.46
CA ILE A 384 -18.31 6.82 5.29
C ILE A 384 -17.42 8.08 5.26
N ASP A 385 -17.35 8.83 6.37
CA ASP A 385 -16.58 10.09 6.40
C ASP A 385 -15.09 9.91 5.99
N TRP A 386 -14.48 8.79 6.35
CA TRP A 386 -13.11 8.49 5.93
C TRP A 386 -13.00 8.26 4.41
N LEU A 387 -14.01 7.64 3.80
CA LEU A 387 -14.02 7.40 2.35
C LEU A 387 -14.27 8.70 1.58
N ASN A 388 -15.14 9.57 2.07
CA ASN A 388 -15.34 10.92 1.50
C ASN A 388 -14.04 11.73 1.60
N ARG A 389 -13.30 11.63 2.72
CA ARG A 389 -11.98 12.26 2.85
C ARG A 389 -10.98 11.74 1.81
N LEU A 390 -10.97 10.42 1.54
CA LEU A 390 -10.13 9.83 0.50
C LEU A 390 -10.52 10.30 -0.90
N LEU A 391 -11.83 10.50 -1.17
CA LEU A 391 -12.32 11.02 -2.44
C LEU A 391 -11.94 12.48 -2.66
N ASP A 392 -12.13 13.33 -1.66
CA ASP A 392 -11.76 14.74 -1.73
C ASP A 392 -10.27 14.87 -2.02
N TRP A 393 -9.49 14.07 -1.33
CA TRP A 393 -8.05 14.09 -1.45
C TRP A 393 -7.52 13.50 -2.77
N GLN A 394 -8.15 12.42 -3.32
CA GLN A 394 -7.74 11.86 -4.61
C GLN A 394 -7.84 12.87 -5.76
N ALA A 395 -8.77 13.83 -5.67
CA ALA A 395 -8.95 14.88 -6.67
C ALA A 395 -7.81 15.92 -6.64
N GLU A 396 -7.09 16.02 -5.52
CA GLU A 396 -6.06 17.03 -5.31
C GLU A 396 -4.63 16.55 -5.68
N VAL A 397 -4.39 15.23 -5.74
CA VAL A 397 -3.06 14.66 -6.01
C VAL A 397 -3.01 14.13 -7.44
N SER A 398 -2.21 14.77 -8.30
CA SER A 398 -2.03 14.35 -9.69
C SER A 398 -1.00 13.24 -9.86
N ASP A 399 0.09 13.25 -9.06
CA ASP A 399 1.18 12.27 -9.14
C ASP A 399 0.73 10.88 -8.65
N PRO A 400 0.87 9.81 -9.49
CA PRO A 400 0.50 8.45 -9.14
C PRO A 400 1.28 7.86 -7.95
N ALA A 401 2.59 8.11 -7.88
CA ALA A 401 3.44 7.56 -6.81
C ALA A 401 3.09 8.19 -5.46
N GLN A 402 2.95 9.52 -5.42
CA GLN A 402 2.54 10.26 -4.23
C GLN A 402 1.13 9.86 -3.78
N PHE A 403 0.21 9.61 -4.72
CA PHE A 403 -1.12 9.09 -4.41
C PHE A 403 -1.07 7.75 -3.68
N MET A 404 -0.28 6.79 -4.19
CA MET A 404 -0.17 5.46 -3.60
C MET A 404 0.50 5.48 -2.23
N GLU A 405 1.56 6.29 -2.05
CA GLU A 405 2.25 6.45 -0.77
C GLU A 405 1.34 7.05 0.30
N ASN A 406 0.65 8.12 -0.03
CA ASN A 406 -0.28 8.77 0.87
C ASN A 406 -1.47 7.86 1.22
N LEU A 407 -1.99 7.08 0.26
CA LEU A 407 -3.06 6.10 0.51
C LEU A 407 -2.61 5.05 1.54
N LYS A 408 -1.40 4.50 1.41
CA LYS A 408 -0.84 3.54 2.36
C LYS A 408 -0.75 4.17 3.76
N THR A 409 -0.15 5.35 3.84
CA THR A 409 0.02 6.07 5.11
C THR A 409 -1.32 6.34 5.80
N ASP A 410 -2.34 6.78 5.05
CA ASP A 410 -3.67 7.05 5.61
C ASP A 410 -4.39 5.78 6.06
N LEU A 411 -4.18 4.66 5.37
CA LEU A 411 -4.79 3.38 5.72
C LEU A 411 -4.17 2.71 6.96
N GLU A 412 -2.87 2.90 7.22
CA GLU A 412 -2.12 2.23 8.29
C GLU A 412 -2.29 2.88 9.67
N GLN A 413 -2.63 4.18 9.73
CA GLN A 413 -2.63 4.91 10.99
C GLN A 413 -3.89 4.70 11.82
N ASP A 414 -3.71 4.42 13.12
CA ASP A 414 -4.77 4.53 14.12
C ASP A 414 -5.25 5.99 14.20
N GLU A 415 -6.51 6.22 14.61
CA GLU A 415 -7.13 7.55 14.64
C GLU A 415 -7.33 8.06 16.07
N VAL A 416 -7.21 9.38 16.25
CA VAL A 416 -7.61 10.11 17.46
C VAL A 416 -8.78 11.04 17.15
N PHE A 417 -9.68 11.19 18.12
CA PHE A 417 -10.89 12.02 18.01
C PHE A 417 -10.70 13.29 18.83
N VAL A 418 -10.58 14.43 18.16
CA VAL A 418 -10.35 15.73 18.77
C VAL A 418 -11.59 16.61 18.57
N PHE A 419 -12.02 17.31 19.60
CA PHE A 419 -13.21 18.15 19.56
C PHE A 419 -12.86 19.60 19.19
N THR A 420 -13.70 20.22 18.38
CA THR A 420 -13.69 21.68 18.26
C THR A 420 -14.36 22.30 19.49
N PRO A 421 -14.16 23.58 19.82
CA PRO A 421 -14.85 24.27 20.91
C PRO A 421 -16.40 24.23 20.79
N LYS A 422 -16.92 24.02 19.58
CA LYS A 422 -18.35 23.87 19.30
C LYS A 422 -18.85 22.42 19.44
N GLY A 423 -18.00 21.49 19.88
CA GLY A 423 -18.34 20.07 20.07
C GLY A 423 -18.33 19.22 18.79
N ARG A 424 -17.90 19.75 17.64
CA ARG A 424 -17.72 18.95 16.43
C ARG A 424 -16.48 18.06 16.59
N VAL A 425 -16.62 16.78 16.27
CA VAL A 425 -15.51 15.81 16.29
C VAL A 425 -14.70 15.91 14.99
N ILE A 426 -13.40 16.00 15.12
CA ILE A 426 -12.44 15.93 14.03
C ILE A 426 -11.59 14.68 14.23
N THR A 427 -11.57 13.81 13.24
CA THR A 427 -10.78 12.58 13.24
C THR A 427 -9.42 12.85 12.62
N LEU A 428 -8.34 12.48 13.32
CA LEU A 428 -6.96 12.70 12.91
C LEU A 428 -6.14 11.42 13.10
N PRO A 429 -5.05 11.22 12.36
CA PRO A 429 -4.07 10.17 12.65
C PRO A 429 -3.48 10.27 14.05
N VAL A 430 -3.12 9.13 14.66
CA VAL A 430 -2.37 9.12 15.93
C VAL A 430 -1.05 9.87 15.77
N GLY A 431 -0.69 10.68 16.74
CA GLY A 431 0.50 11.54 16.69
C GLY A 431 0.26 12.91 16.07
N SER A 432 -0.96 13.17 15.57
CA SER A 432 -1.33 14.47 15.00
C SER A 432 -1.21 15.61 16.00
N THR A 433 -0.92 16.78 15.46
CA THR A 433 -0.66 18.02 16.17
C THR A 433 -1.75 19.06 15.94
N PRO A 434 -1.77 20.20 16.65
CA PRO A 434 -2.68 21.31 16.35
C PRO A 434 -2.62 21.81 14.90
N ILE A 435 -1.49 21.68 14.22
CA ILE A 435 -1.40 22.01 12.79
C ILE A 435 -2.23 21.04 11.96
N ASP A 436 -2.13 19.72 12.21
CA ASP A 436 -2.97 18.73 11.53
C ASP A 436 -4.46 19.00 11.75
N PHE A 437 -4.82 19.36 12.99
CA PHE A 437 -6.19 19.73 13.33
C PHE A 437 -6.65 21.00 12.57
N ALA A 438 -5.82 22.03 12.48
CA ALA A 438 -6.13 23.27 11.76
C ALA A 438 -6.44 22.99 10.28
N TYR A 439 -5.58 22.22 9.60
CA TYR A 439 -5.81 21.81 8.19
C TYR A 439 -7.00 20.86 8.01
N ALA A 440 -7.30 20.05 9.01
CA ALA A 440 -8.49 19.20 8.98
C ALA A 440 -9.80 19.99 9.11
N VAL A 441 -9.79 21.11 9.83
CA VAL A 441 -10.92 22.05 9.91
C VAL A 441 -11.13 22.76 8.60
N HIS A 442 -10.12 23.50 8.10
CA HIS A 442 -10.11 24.18 6.81
C HIS A 442 -8.68 24.55 6.38
N THR A 443 -8.41 24.53 5.07
CA THR A 443 -7.08 24.87 4.53
C THR A 443 -6.62 26.26 4.94
N GLU A 444 -7.50 27.27 4.87
CA GLU A 444 -7.18 28.65 5.28
C GLU A 444 -6.92 28.78 6.77
N VAL A 445 -7.63 28.00 7.62
CA VAL A 445 -7.36 27.94 9.05
C VAL A 445 -5.95 27.39 9.31
N GLY A 446 -5.56 26.38 8.53
CA GLY A 446 -4.21 25.83 8.54
C GLY A 446 -3.16 26.86 8.13
N HIS A 447 -3.34 27.53 6.98
CA HIS A 447 -2.39 28.54 6.49
C HIS A 447 -2.26 29.73 7.44
N ALA A 448 -3.35 30.19 8.05
CA ALA A 448 -3.37 31.33 8.96
C ALA A 448 -3.09 30.97 10.43
N CYS A 449 -2.73 29.72 10.75
CA CYS A 449 -2.54 29.27 12.12
C CYS A 449 -1.34 29.97 12.77
N ILE A 450 -1.55 30.60 13.96
CA ILE A 450 -0.51 31.25 14.75
C ILE A 450 -0.37 30.65 16.15
N GLY A 451 -1.29 29.83 16.61
CA GLY A 451 -1.26 29.20 17.92
C GLY A 451 -2.45 28.32 18.18
N ALA A 452 -2.40 27.54 19.25
CA ALA A 452 -3.46 26.64 19.65
C ALA A 452 -3.64 26.56 21.16
N LYS A 453 -4.90 26.25 21.58
CA LYS A 453 -5.19 25.80 22.94
C LYS A 453 -5.74 24.37 22.91
N VAL A 454 -5.26 23.55 23.83
CA VAL A 454 -5.80 22.21 24.07
C VAL A 454 -6.34 22.16 25.49
N ASN A 455 -7.60 21.77 25.62
CA ASN A 455 -8.31 21.72 26.91
C ASN A 455 -8.21 23.06 27.70
N GLY A 456 -8.31 24.18 26.98
CA GLY A 456 -8.26 25.53 27.55
C GLY A 456 -6.85 26.07 27.89
N ARG A 457 -5.80 25.28 27.64
CA ARG A 457 -4.38 25.69 27.87
C ARG A 457 -3.66 25.93 26.56
N LEU A 458 -2.88 27.01 26.49
CA LEU A 458 -1.99 27.24 25.35
C LEU A 458 -0.94 26.13 25.27
N VAL A 459 -0.75 25.60 24.07
CA VAL A 459 0.23 24.54 23.77
C VAL A 459 1.09 24.94 22.58
N ALA A 460 2.26 24.32 22.45
CA ALA A 460 3.07 24.42 21.25
C ALA A 460 2.39 23.73 20.06
N LEU A 461 2.65 24.21 18.84
CA LEU A 461 2.01 23.70 17.63
C LEU A 461 2.46 22.27 17.24
N ASP A 462 3.56 21.80 17.81
CA ASP A 462 4.09 20.43 17.68
C ASP A 462 3.60 19.47 18.78
N SER A 463 2.75 19.93 19.69
CA SER A 463 2.19 19.09 20.78
C SER A 463 1.28 17.99 20.21
N VAL A 464 1.48 16.74 20.66
CA VAL A 464 0.66 15.61 20.23
C VAL A 464 -0.72 15.66 20.86
N LEU A 465 -1.76 15.52 20.04
CA LEU A 465 -3.15 15.49 20.44
C LEU A 465 -3.59 14.06 20.84
N ALA A 466 -4.42 13.96 21.87
CA ALA A 466 -5.01 12.72 22.35
C ALA A 466 -6.53 12.66 22.08
N SER A 467 -7.09 11.45 22.00
CA SER A 467 -8.55 11.29 21.90
C SER A 467 -9.26 11.90 23.10
N GLY A 468 -10.26 12.72 22.84
CA GLY A 468 -11.02 13.44 23.85
C GLY A 468 -10.56 14.89 24.09
N ASP A 469 -9.43 15.30 23.51
CA ASP A 469 -8.96 16.67 23.61
C ASP A 469 -9.90 17.64 22.89
N SER A 470 -10.06 18.85 23.47
CA SER A 470 -10.73 19.98 22.81
C SER A 470 -9.68 20.97 22.32
N CYS A 471 -9.59 21.14 21.00
CA CYS A 471 -8.56 21.97 20.36
C CYS A 471 -9.20 23.23 19.75
N GLU A 472 -8.64 24.40 20.10
CA GLU A 472 -8.98 25.73 19.57
C GLU A 472 -7.78 26.31 18.84
N ILE A 473 -7.97 26.70 17.57
CA ILE A 473 -6.93 27.30 16.74
C ILE A 473 -7.05 28.82 16.70
N PHE A 474 -5.94 29.52 16.87
CA PHE A 474 -5.84 30.96 16.66
C PHE A 474 -5.31 31.22 15.26
N THR A 475 -6.01 32.07 14.54
CA THR A 475 -5.65 32.46 13.18
C THR A 475 -5.22 33.92 13.12
N SER A 476 -4.23 34.21 12.29
CA SER A 476 -3.86 35.57 11.93
C SER A 476 -4.99 36.25 11.15
N LYS A 477 -5.17 37.56 11.38
CA LYS A 477 -6.08 38.40 10.58
C LYS A 477 -5.38 39.09 9.42
N VAL A 478 -4.10 38.87 9.25
CA VAL A 478 -3.29 39.45 8.16
C VAL A 478 -3.52 38.65 6.91
N GLU A 479 -3.84 39.33 5.79
CA GLU A 479 -4.13 38.68 4.49
C GLU A 479 -2.92 37.88 3.93
N SER A 480 -1.70 38.27 4.32
CA SER A 480 -0.44 37.58 3.96
C SER A 480 -0.03 36.46 4.93
N ALA A 481 -0.98 35.93 5.73
CA ALA A 481 -0.65 34.83 6.66
C ALA A 481 -0.29 33.56 5.87
N ALA A 482 0.93 33.04 6.13
CA ALA A 482 1.54 31.94 5.42
C ALA A 482 1.89 30.80 6.38
N PRO A 483 1.87 29.53 5.92
CA PRO A 483 2.36 28.42 6.72
C PRO A 483 3.88 28.48 6.90
N SER A 484 4.39 27.90 8.01
CA SER A 484 5.83 27.71 8.18
C SER A 484 6.27 26.41 7.51
N GLN A 485 7.43 26.43 6.85
CA GLN A 485 8.05 25.25 6.27
C GLN A 485 8.47 24.23 7.36
N ASP A 486 8.81 24.72 8.57
CA ASP A 486 9.19 23.88 9.72
C ASP A 486 8.04 22.95 10.17
N TRP A 487 6.78 23.28 9.84
CA TRP A 487 5.65 22.43 10.17
C TRP A 487 5.67 21.08 9.46
N LEU A 488 6.38 20.98 8.33
CA LEU A 488 6.58 19.69 7.64
C LEU A 488 7.37 18.68 8.48
N GLY A 489 8.15 19.16 9.47
CA GLY A 489 8.95 18.33 10.37
C GLY A 489 8.12 17.56 11.39
N PHE A 490 6.94 18.08 11.78
CA PHE A 490 6.11 17.47 12.82
C PHE A 490 4.63 17.25 12.42
N ALA A 491 4.15 17.83 11.33
CA ALA A 491 2.83 17.51 10.80
C ALA A 491 2.78 16.05 10.35
N VAL A 492 1.78 15.30 10.81
CA VAL A 492 1.63 13.87 10.58
C VAL A 492 0.64 13.59 9.46
N SER A 493 -0.46 14.35 9.40
CA SER A 493 -1.51 14.09 8.42
C SER A 493 -1.05 14.38 6.99
N PRO A 494 -1.30 13.45 6.03
CA PRO A 494 -0.98 13.68 4.62
C PRO A 494 -1.61 14.96 4.08
N ARG A 495 -2.83 15.29 4.53
CA ARG A 495 -3.55 16.52 4.14
C ARG A 495 -2.78 17.79 4.53
N ALA A 496 -2.34 17.91 5.77
CA ALA A 496 -1.57 19.07 6.22
C ALA A 496 -0.26 19.20 5.45
N ARG A 497 0.51 18.11 5.35
CA ARG A 497 1.78 18.08 4.63
C ARG A 497 1.64 18.46 3.17
N ASN A 498 0.61 17.94 2.49
CA ASN A 498 0.38 18.26 1.08
C ASN A 498 -0.04 19.71 0.88
N LYS A 499 -0.94 20.25 1.73
CA LYS A 499 -1.37 21.66 1.63
C LYS A 499 -0.21 22.62 1.90
N ILE A 500 0.65 22.32 2.88
CA ILE A 500 1.87 23.10 3.14
C ILE A 500 2.81 23.06 1.93
N ARG A 501 3.08 21.85 1.38
CA ARG A 501 3.94 21.72 0.19
C ARG A 501 3.37 22.45 -1.03
N GLN A 502 2.06 22.31 -1.28
CA GLN A 502 1.38 23.01 -2.37
C GLN A 502 1.51 24.52 -2.27
N TRP A 503 1.35 25.06 -1.03
CA TRP A 503 1.50 26.49 -0.80
C TRP A 503 2.91 26.96 -1.17
N PHE A 504 3.96 26.30 -0.65
CA PHE A 504 5.35 26.64 -0.97
C PHE A 504 5.74 26.39 -2.43
N SER A 505 5.16 25.39 -3.09
CA SER A 505 5.39 25.15 -4.51
C SER A 505 4.75 26.24 -5.36
N ARG A 506 3.56 26.70 -4.97
CA ARG A 506 2.87 27.82 -5.66
C ARG A 506 3.65 29.12 -5.47
N GLU A 507 4.11 29.41 -4.27
CA GLU A 507 4.89 30.61 -3.96
C GLU A 507 6.20 30.61 -4.73
N ARG A 508 6.97 29.52 -4.68
CA ARG A 508 8.19 29.38 -5.49
C ARG A 508 7.93 29.56 -6.99
N ARG A 509 6.83 29.03 -7.50
CA ARG A 509 6.50 29.19 -8.90
C ARG A 509 6.22 30.65 -9.25
N LEU A 510 5.57 31.41 -8.36
CA LEU A 510 5.35 32.84 -8.54
C LEU A 510 6.69 33.62 -8.54
N ASP A 511 7.58 33.31 -7.60
CA ASP A 511 8.94 33.89 -7.55
C ASP A 511 9.73 33.57 -8.82
N MET A 512 9.63 32.33 -9.35
CA MET A 512 10.29 31.94 -10.60
C MET A 512 9.67 32.65 -11.81
N ILE A 513 8.34 32.83 -11.85
CA ILE A 513 7.68 33.60 -12.91
C ILE A 513 8.15 35.05 -12.88
N GLU A 514 8.26 35.66 -11.71
CA GLU A 514 8.74 37.06 -11.55
C GLU A 514 10.21 37.19 -11.99
N ALA A 515 11.08 36.31 -11.50
CA ALA A 515 12.49 36.26 -11.90
C ALA A 515 12.65 36.03 -13.43
N GLY A 516 11.90 35.06 -13.99
CA GLY A 516 11.94 34.78 -15.41
C GLY A 516 11.39 35.92 -16.26
N ARG A 517 10.42 36.70 -15.73
CA ARG A 517 9.90 37.92 -16.38
C ARG A 517 10.98 39.00 -16.42
N GLU A 518 11.65 39.25 -15.31
CA GLU A 518 12.73 40.23 -15.26
C GLU A 518 13.87 39.87 -16.22
N GLU A 519 14.27 38.61 -16.24
CA GLU A 519 15.33 38.11 -17.12
C GLU A 519 14.94 38.19 -18.60
N LEU A 520 13.70 37.82 -18.94
CA LEU A 520 13.20 37.89 -20.32
C LEU A 520 13.07 39.36 -20.77
N ASP A 521 12.54 40.24 -19.93
CA ASP A 521 12.40 41.66 -20.24
C ASP A 521 13.76 42.32 -20.48
N ASP A 522 14.78 41.95 -19.73
CA ASP A 522 16.16 42.48 -19.91
C ASP A 522 16.77 42.00 -21.23
N GLU A 523 16.58 40.73 -21.61
CA GLU A 523 17.08 40.22 -22.89
C GLU A 523 16.31 40.76 -24.08
N LEU A 524 14.99 40.96 -24.00
CA LEU A 524 14.17 41.60 -25.04
C LEU A 524 14.61 43.06 -25.26
N ARG A 525 14.89 43.84 -24.18
CA ARG A 525 15.44 45.20 -24.30
C ARG A 525 16.81 45.23 -24.99
N ARG A 526 17.66 44.23 -24.78
CA ARG A 526 18.95 44.12 -25.47
C ARG A 526 18.78 43.87 -26.98
N GLU A 527 17.75 43.11 -27.37
CA GLU A 527 17.37 42.90 -28.77
C GLU A 527 16.59 44.07 -29.39
N GLY A 528 16.30 45.14 -28.61
CA GLY A 528 15.60 46.33 -29.05
C GLY A 528 14.06 46.20 -29.08
N LEU A 529 13.54 45.20 -28.36
CA LEU A 529 12.11 44.89 -28.26
C LEU A 529 11.55 45.33 -26.91
N ALA A 530 10.29 45.76 -26.88
CA ALA A 530 9.59 46.04 -25.65
C ALA A 530 8.18 45.51 -25.76
N LEU A 531 7.81 44.48 -24.94
CA LEU A 531 6.51 43.82 -24.93
C LEU A 531 5.39 44.80 -24.52
N ARG A 532 5.00 45.74 -25.42
CA ARG A 532 3.98 46.77 -25.16
C ARG A 532 2.86 46.86 -26.22
N SER A 533 2.93 46.04 -27.30
CA SER A 533 1.93 46.08 -28.38
C SER A 533 1.22 44.73 -28.55
N GLU A 534 0.00 44.78 -29.16
CA GLU A 534 -0.77 43.55 -29.46
C GLU A 534 -0.05 42.65 -30.48
N SER A 535 0.80 43.21 -31.35
CA SER A 535 1.59 42.43 -32.31
C SER A 535 2.70 41.62 -31.63
N GLU A 536 3.31 42.18 -30.59
CA GLU A 536 4.35 41.50 -29.79
C GLU A 536 3.78 40.36 -28.93
N ALA A 537 2.53 40.50 -28.45
CA ALA A 537 1.83 39.41 -27.76
C ALA A 537 1.58 38.21 -28.70
N THR A 538 1.23 38.46 -29.95
CA THR A 538 1.01 37.38 -30.93
C THR A 538 2.32 36.66 -31.32
N VAL A 539 3.43 37.40 -31.40
CA VAL A 539 4.75 36.81 -31.66
C VAL A 539 5.24 35.99 -30.48
N LEU A 540 4.97 36.42 -29.26
CA LEU A 540 5.27 35.63 -28.05
C LEU A 540 4.44 34.35 -28.00
N GLU A 541 3.16 34.37 -28.37
CA GLU A 541 2.33 33.17 -28.50
C GLU A 541 2.88 32.17 -29.52
N GLN A 542 3.40 32.65 -30.64
CA GLN A 542 4.07 31.80 -31.64
C GLN A 542 5.36 31.19 -31.09
N ALA A 543 6.14 31.96 -30.35
CA ALA A 543 7.34 31.46 -29.68
C ALA A 543 7.05 30.38 -28.60
N LEU A 544 5.90 30.50 -27.90
CA LEU A 544 5.38 29.51 -26.96
C LEU A 544 5.06 28.17 -27.65
N VAL A 545 4.34 28.22 -28.78
CA VAL A 545 3.99 27.01 -29.55
C VAL A 545 5.25 26.31 -30.04
N GLU A 546 6.24 27.06 -30.54
CA GLU A 546 7.53 26.49 -30.97
C GLU A 546 8.35 25.92 -29.80
N ALA A 547 8.18 26.47 -28.58
CA ALA A 547 8.82 25.97 -27.36
C ALA A 547 8.10 24.77 -26.73
N GLY A 548 6.87 24.44 -27.22
CA GLY A 548 6.05 23.36 -26.69
C GLY A 548 5.48 23.65 -25.31
N LEU A 549 5.28 24.93 -24.97
CA LEU A 549 4.78 25.38 -23.66
C LEU A 549 3.32 25.81 -23.74
N ALA A 550 2.57 25.60 -22.64
CA ALA A 550 1.12 25.77 -22.63
C ALA A 550 0.69 27.25 -22.53
N ASP A 551 1.46 28.08 -21.80
CA ASP A 551 1.14 29.49 -21.53
C ASP A 551 2.42 30.31 -21.19
N VAL A 552 2.25 31.63 -21.12
CA VAL A 552 3.34 32.58 -20.80
C VAL A 552 3.90 32.35 -19.39
N ASP A 553 3.06 32.02 -18.43
CA ASP A 553 3.51 31.77 -17.06
C ASP A 553 4.36 30.51 -16.97
N ALA A 554 4.06 29.48 -17.79
CA ALA A 554 4.91 28.30 -17.91
C ALA A 554 6.28 28.61 -18.54
N LEU A 555 6.33 29.49 -19.53
CA LEU A 555 7.57 29.97 -20.13
C LEU A 555 8.42 30.76 -19.11
N LEU A 556 7.80 31.71 -18.41
CA LEU A 556 8.48 32.54 -17.43
C LEU A 556 9.01 31.70 -16.26
N ALA A 557 8.20 30.74 -15.77
CA ALA A 557 8.64 29.81 -14.76
C ALA A 557 9.84 28.98 -15.24
N ALA A 558 9.79 28.45 -16.48
CA ALA A 558 10.89 27.67 -17.05
C ALA A 558 12.18 28.48 -17.24
N ILE A 559 12.07 29.78 -17.52
CA ILE A 559 13.21 30.71 -17.58
C ILE A 559 13.77 30.92 -16.16
N GLY A 560 12.93 31.27 -15.19
CA GLY A 560 13.38 31.48 -13.81
C GLY A 560 13.98 30.23 -13.14
N GLU A 561 13.52 29.04 -13.55
CA GLU A 561 14.11 27.75 -13.12
C GLU A 561 15.39 27.39 -13.89
N GLY A 562 15.77 28.15 -14.89
CA GLY A 562 16.95 27.88 -15.75
C GLY A 562 16.77 26.72 -16.74
N HIS A 563 15.55 26.23 -16.94
CA HIS A 563 15.22 25.19 -17.91
C HIS A 563 15.17 25.72 -19.34
N GLN A 564 14.86 27.01 -19.52
CA GLN A 564 14.88 27.72 -20.78
C GLN A 564 15.78 28.97 -20.68
N SER A 565 16.48 29.31 -21.73
CA SER A 565 17.32 30.51 -21.77
C SER A 565 16.50 31.71 -22.23
N ALA A 566 16.40 32.76 -21.40
CA ALA A 566 15.75 34.03 -21.74
C ALA A 566 16.28 34.60 -23.04
N ARG A 567 17.61 34.55 -23.24
CA ARG A 567 18.28 35.00 -24.46
C ARG A 567 17.82 34.23 -25.71
N SER A 568 17.70 32.91 -25.61
CA SER A 568 17.22 32.08 -26.73
C SER A 568 15.79 32.43 -27.12
N ILE A 569 14.93 32.68 -26.13
CA ILE A 569 13.53 33.10 -26.35
C ILE A 569 13.47 34.50 -26.93
N ALA A 570 14.24 35.48 -26.42
CA ALA A 570 14.31 36.83 -26.91
C ALA A 570 14.77 36.89 -28.40
N GLN A 571 15.81 36.12 -28.75
CA GLN A 571 16.27 36.00 -30.14
C GLN A 571 15.23 35.35 -31.06
N ARG A 572 14.46 34.38 -30.56
CA ARG A 572 13.36 33.76 -31.29
C ARG A 572 12.24 34.74 -31.55
N VAL A 573 11.82 35.51 -30.54
CA VAL A 573 10.83 36.58 -30.68
C VAL A 573 11.31 37.65 -31.69
N ALA A 574 12.58 38.10 -31.58
CA ALA A 574 13.18 39.04 -32.51
C ALA A 574 13.20 38.57 -33.96
N ARG A 575 13.45 37.30 -34.20
CA ARG A 575 13.42 36.64 -35.50
C ARG A 575 12.01 36.61 -36.09
N LEU A 576 11.04 36.17 -35.30
CA LEU A 576 9.63 36.09 -35.69
C LEU A 576 9.08 37.46 -36.04
N GLU A 577 9.47 38.51 -35.31
CA GLU A 577 9.04 39.91 -35.58
C GLU A 577 9.64 40.47 -36.89
N ARG A 578 10.91 40.08 -37.20
CA ARG A 578 11.56 40.47 -38.47
C ARG A 578 11.08 39.71 -39.70
N GLY A 579 10.27 38.65 -39.53
CA GLY A 579 9.72 37.85 -40.63
C GLY A 579 10.75 36.97 -41.35
N ASP A 580 11.87 36.67 -40.71
CA ASP A 580 12.94 35.82 -41.26
C ASP A 580 12.55 34.34 -41.21
N VAL A 581 12.43 33.70 -42.36
CA VAL A 581 12.23 32.24 -42.48
C VAL A 581 13.59 31.55 -42.23
N PRO A 582 13.65 30.49 -41.41
CA PRO A 582 14.92 29.86 -41.08
C PRO A 582 15.50 29.11 -42.27
N GLU A 583 16.65 29.54 -42.77
CA GLU A 583 17.59 28.67 -43.52
C GLU A 583 18.30 27.81 -42.50
N VAL A 584 18.12 26.48 -42.63
CA VAL A 584 18.82 25.48 -41.82
C VAL A 584 20.27 25.37 -42.31
N GLU A 585 21.18 26.19 -41.79
CA GLU A 585 22.59 25.89 -41.82
C GLU A 585 23.07 25.35 -40.48
N ALA A 586 23.39 24.07 -40.48
CA ALA A 586 24.01 23.41 -39.35
C ALA A 586 25.54 23.73 -39.37
N ASP A 587 25.94 24.67 -38.53
CA ASP A 587 27.37 24.84 -38.24
C ASP A 587 27.82 23.82 -37.18
N PRO A 588 28.88 23.06 -37.44
CA PRO A 588 29.37 22.08 -36.47
C PRO A 588 30.12 22.79 -35.33
N ILE A 589 29.55 22.81 -34.17
CA ILE A 589 30.19 23.25 -32.94
C ILE A 589 31.33 22.30 -32.63
N ARG A 590 32.58 22.74 -32.85
CA ARG A 590 33.78 22.03 -32.39
C ARG A 590 33.93 22.19 -30.88
N HIS A 591 33.37 21.24 -30.13
CA HIS A 591 33.79 21.05 -28.74
C HIS A 591 35.11 20.26 -28.72
N HIS A 592 36.15 20.86 -28.12
CA HIS A 592 37.34 20.13 -27.71
C HIS A 592 36.95 19.13 -26.61
N LEU A 593 36.74 17.90 -27.01
CA LEU A 593 36.44 16.79 -26.09
C LEU A 593 37.75 16.35 -25.45
N ARG A 594 37.86 16.49 -24.13
CA ARG A 594 38.87 15.81 -23.32
C ARG A 594 38.59 14.30 -23.43
N ARG A 595 39.60 13.54 -23.89
CA ARG A 595 39.59 12.07 -23.81
C ARG A 595 39.61 11.68 -22.32
N ASP A 596 38.61 10.91 -21.87
CA ASP A 596 38.75 10.05 -20.70
C ASP A 596 39.23 8.69 -21.24
N PRO A 597 40.45 8.28 -20.97
CA PRO A 597 40.93 6.96 -21.29
C PRO A 597 40.48 5.99 -20.20
N GLU A 598 39.96 4.82 -20.53
CA GLU A 598 39.74 3.66 -19.67
C GLU A 598 38.29 3.31 -19.35
N VAL A 599 37.51 2.92 -20.37
CA VAL A 599 36.18 2.29 -20.06
C VAL A 599 36.21 0.78 -20.29
N GLY A 600 37.24 0.21 -20.93
CA GLY A 600 37.41 -1.25 -21.09
C GLY A 600 36.25 -1.97 -21.80
N VAL A 601 35.63 -1.30 -22.79
CA VAL A 601 34.55 -1.87 -23.62
C VAL A 601 34.95 -1.72 -25.09
N HIS A 602 34.92 -2.83 -25.83
CA HIS A 602 35.17 -2.88 -27.27
C HIS A 602 33.84 -2.72 -28.05
N VAL A 603 33.90 -1.89 -29.10
CA VAL A 603 32.78 -1.70 -30.04
C VAL A 603 33.22 -2.16 -31.40
N GLU A 604 32.62 -3.20 -31.96
CA GLU A 604 33.02 -3.78 -33.23
C GLU A 604 32.84 -2.77 -34.37
N GLY A 605 33.95 -2.42 -35.03
CA GLY A 605 33.95 -1.57 -36.23
C GLY A 605 34.04 -0.06 -36.05
N LEU A 606 34.22 0.46 -34.82
CA LEU A 606 34.26 1.90 -34.53
C LEU A 606 35.33 2.26 -33.48
N GLU A 607 36.57 2.43 -33.92
CA GLU A 607 37.75 2.65 -33.05
C GLU A 607 37.84 4.05 -32.40
N ASP A 608 37.00 5.05 -32.77
CA ASP A 608 37.13 6.46 -32.34
C ASP A 608 35.90 7.02 -31.60
N LEU A 609 34.96 6.20 -31.12
CA LEU A 609 33.79 6.65 -30.41
C LEU A 609 33.99 6.73 -28.89
N LEU A 610 33.49 7.82 -28.27
CA LEU A 610 33.40 7.96 -26.82
C LEU A 610 32.45 6.91 -26.27
N VAL A 611 32.97 5.96 -25.50
CA VAL A 611 32.19 4.96 -24.79
C VAL A 611 32.00 5.40 -23.32
N ARG A 612 30.81 5.33 -22.81
CA ARG A 612 30.48 5.66 -21.42
C ARG A 612 29.59 4.57 -20.79
N LEU A 613 29.94 4.12 -19.59
CA LEU A 613 29.08 3.25 -18.81
C LEU A 613 27.87 4.03 -18.31
N ALA A 614 26.68 3.47 -18.48
CA ALA A 614 25.43 4.11 -18.10
C ALA A 614 25.28 4.16 -16.57
N ASN A 615 25.00 5.34 -16.02
CA ASN A 615 24.80 5.55 -14.58
C ASN A 615 23.53 4.86 -14.05
N CYS A 616 22.55 4.56 -14.94
CA CYS A 616 21.30 3.95 -14.54
C CYS A 616 21.39 2.46 -14.21
N CYS A 617 22.46 1.76 -14.58
CA CYS A 617 22.63 0.33 -14.32
C CYS A 617 24.06 -0.06 -13.92
N THR A 618 25.03 0.86 -14.02
CA THR A 618 26.45 0.68 -13.64
C THR A 618 26.97 -0.71 -14.00
N PRO A 619 27.12 -1.02 -15.33
CA PRO A 619 27.56 -2.33 -15.76
C PRO A 619 29.01 -2.60 -15.29
N VAL A 620 29.28 -3.83 -14.90
CA VAL A 620 30.62 -4.31 -14.52
C VAL A 620 31.02 -5.50 -15.39
N PRO A 621 32.30 -5.77 -15.60
CA PRO A 621 32.77 -6.93 -16.37
C PRO A 621 32.15 -8.23 -15.88
N GLY A 622 31.57 -9.00 -16.80
CA GLY A 622 30.78 -10.19 -16.54
C GLY A 622 29.27 -9.98 -16.60
N ASP A 623 28.78 -8.73 -16.63
CA ASP A 623 27.40 -8.45 -17.00
C ASP A 623 27.24 -8.57 -18.53
N GLU A 624 26.10 -9.08 -19.01
CA GLU A 624 25.71 -8.94 -20.42
C GLU A 624 25.39 -7.46 -20.70
N ILE A 625 26.01 -6.89 -21.74
CA ILE A 625 25.94 -5.46 -22.02
C ILE A 625 25.41 -5.18 -23.45
N LEU A 626 24.76 -4.01 -23.58
CA LEU A 626 24.25 -3.47 -24.83
C LEU A 626 24.70 -2.02 -24.99
N GLY A 627 25.15 -1.63 -26.18
CA GLY A 627 25.53 -0.26 -26.52
C GLY A 627 24.36 0.48 -27.17
N PHE A 628 24.15 1.73 -26.79
CA PHE A 628 23.16 2.64 -27.38
C PHE A 628 23.87 3.89 -27.92
N VAL A 629 23.76 4.16 -29.20
CA VAL A 629 24.35 5.34 -29.83
C VAL A 629 23.55 6.58 -29.50
N THR A 630 24.14 7.49 -28.73
CA THR A 630 23.53 8.75 -28.32
C THR A 630 23.84 9.87 -29.31
N ARG A 631 22.87 10.75 -29.60
CA ARG A 631 23.09 11.90 -30.51
C ARG A 631 24.11 12.86 -29.90
N GLY A 632 25.29 12.92 -30.47
CA GLY A 632 26.37 13.85 -30.08
C GLY A 632 27.16 13.53 -28.82
N ARG A 633 26.96 12.37 -28.16
CA ARG A 633 27.62 12.02 -26.88
C ARG A 633 28.33 10.65 -26.91
N GLY A 634 28.44 9.98 -28.06
CA GLY A 634 29.04 8.66 -28.18
C GLY A 634 28.11 7.51 -27.84
N VAL A 635 28.65 6.39 -27.38
CA VAL A 635 27.95 5.16 -27.04
C VAL A 635 27.74 5.08 -25.53
N SER A 636 26.49 4.90 -25.09
CA SER A 636 26.15 4.59 -23.71
C SER A 636 25.99 3.07 -23.57
N VAL A 637 26.78 2.46 -22.70
CA VAL A 637 26.77 1.02 -22.45
C VAL A 637 25.90 0.72 -21.23
N HIS A 638 24.88 -0.10 -21.44
CA HIS A 638 23.95 -0.54 -20.43
C HIS A 638 24.06 -2.05 -20.21
N ARG A 639 23.61 -2.53 -19.07
CA ARG A 639 23.33 -3.95 -18.87
C ARG A 639 22.14 -4.38 -19.73
N ALA A 640 22.17 -5.59 -20.25
CA ALA A 640 21.10 -6.13 -21.09
C ALA A 640 19.73 -6.22 -20.35
N ASP A 641 19.76 -6.42 -19.03
CA ASP A 641 18.57 -6.47 -18.18
C ASP A 641 18.10 -5.09 -17.64
N CYS A 642 18.73 -4.00 -18.05
CA CYS A 642 18.37 -2.65 -17.62
C CYS A 642 17.03 -2.20 -18.22
N ALA A 643 16.08 -1.78 -17.39
CA ALA A 643 14.78 -1.30 -17.85
C ALA A 643 14.87 -0.16 -18.89
N ASN A 644 15.86 0.74 -18.73
CA ASN A 644 16.11 1.81 -19.70
C ASN A 644 16.65 1.27 -21.03
N ALA A 645 17.53 0.25 -21.00
CA ALA A 645 18.03 -0.38 -22.21
C ALA A 645 16.95 -1.13 -22.98
N VAL A 646 16.09 -1.85 -22.24
CA VAL A 646 14.93 -2.56 -22.81
C VAL A 646 13.97 -1.56 -23.47
N GLY A 647 13.64 -0.46 -22.78
CA GLY A 647 12.76 0.58 -23.32
C GLY A 647 13.36 1.31 -24.54
N LEU A 648 14.69 1.51 -24.58
CA LEU A 648 15.38 2.08 -25.73
C LEU A 648 15.43 1.10 -26.92
N ALA A 649 15.55 -0.20 -26.67
CA ALA A 649 15.52 -1.24 -27.70
C ALA A 649 14.15 -1.37 -28.37
N GLU A 650 13.06 -1.19 -27.60
CA GLU A 650 11.68 -1.20 -28.12
C GLU A 650 11.35 0.07 -28.92
N GLY A 651 11.95 1.23 -28.57
CA GLY A 651 11.66 2.52 -29.20
C GLY A 651 12.47 2.86 -30.44
N ASP A 652 13.74 2.47 -30.53
CA ASP A 652 14.68 2.86 -31.61
C ASP A 652 15.78 1.80 -31.82
N SER A 653 15.40 0.61 -32.25
CA SER A 653 16.28 -0.55 -32.44
C SER A 653 17.47 -0.29 -33.41
N GLY A 654 17.35 0.71 -34.32
CA GLY A 654 18.40 1.08 -35.26
C GLY A 654 19.62 1.78 -34.66
N ARG A 655 19.57 2.11 -33.34
CA ARG A 655 20.67 2.76 -32.60
C ARG A 655 21.33 1.85 -31.58
N MET A 656 20.91 0.60 -31.53
CA MET A 656 21.53 -0.44 -30.69
C MET A 656 22.74 -1.01 -31.42
N ILE A 657 23.83 -1.22 -30.68
CA ILE A 657 25.04 -1.87 -31.17
C ILE A 657 25.49 -2.94 -30.18
N GLU A 658 26.07 -4.01 -30.73
CA GLU A 658 26.72 -5.03 -29.91
C GLU A 658 28.04 -4.48 -29.37
N VAL A 659 28.26 -4.70 -28.07
CA VAL A 659 29.45 -4.26 -27.36
C VAL A 659 29.92 -5.38 -26.44
N ASP A 660 31.23 -5.59 -26.38
CA ASP A 660 31.83 -6.60 -25.53
C ASP A 660 32.84 -6.00 -24.55
N TRP A 661 33.03 -6.67 -23.41
CA TRP A 661 34.08 -6.30 -22.47
C TRP A 661 35.46 -6.63 -23.04
N ASP A 662 36.35 -5.64 -23.02
CA ASP A 662 37.75 -5.87 -23.39
C ASP A 662 38.45 -6.66 -22.26
N SER A 663 39.02 -7.81 -22.62
CA SER A 663 39.68 -8.71 -21.68
C SER A 663 41.04 -8.19 -21.19
N GLU A 664 41.63 -7.19 -21.87
CA GLU A 664 42.98 -6.68 -21.56
C GLU A 664 43.00 -5.25 -20.98
N MET A 665 41.94 -4.47 -21.13
CA MET A 665 41.81 -3.09 -20.64
C MET A 665 40.46 -2.88 -19.93
N GLY A 666 40.44 -2.96 -18.61
CA GLY A 666 39.28 -2.56 -17.79
C GLY A 666 39.64 -1.44 -16.81
N PRO A 667 38.69 -0.62 -16.36
CA PRO A 667 38.92 0.34 -15.29
C PRO A 667 39.47 -0.37 -14.06
N SER A 668 40.41 0.26 -13.38
CA SER A 668 41.06 -0.28 -12.17
C SER A 668 40.08 -0.41 -10.98
N HIS A 669 38.92 0.25 -11.06
CA HIS A 669 37.90 0.26 -10.01
C HIS A 669 36.49 0.33 -10.59
N TYR A 670 35.58 -0.53 -10.07
CA TYR A 670 34.18 -0.60 -10.47
C TYR A 670 33.29 -0.16 -9.30
N ARG A 671 32.28 0.63 -9.56
CA ARG A 671 31.30 1.01 -8.55
C ARG A 671 30.13 0.04 -8.55
N ALA A 672 29.76 -0.45 -7.38
CA ALA A 672 28.59 -1.30 -7.19
C ALA A 672 27.78 -0.83 -5.99
N GLY A 673 26.45 -1.02 -6.06
CA GLY A 673 25.52 -0.81 -4.98
C GLY A 673 24.95 -2.13 -4.48
N VAL A 674 24.81 -2.27 -3.16
CA VAL A 674 24.14 -3.42 -2.52
C VAL A 674 23.15 -2.89 -1.50
N GLU A 675 21.91 -3.39 -1.57
CA GLU A 675 20.89 -3.17 -0.55
C GLU A 675 20.78 -4.40 0.33
N VAL A 676 20.79 -4.18 1.64
CA VAL A 676 20.69 -5.20 2.68
C VAL A 676 19.41 -4.96 3.45
N VAL A 677 18.55 -5.96 3.49
CA VAL A 677 17.31 -5.94 4.28
C VAL A 677 17.50 -6.87 5.48
N ALA A 678 17.38 -6.33 6.67
CA ALA A 678 17.68 -7.05 7.89
C ALA A 678 16.77 -6.64 9.06
N LEU A 679 16.65 -7.51 10.08
CA LEU A 679 16.05 -7.10 11.35
C LEU A 679 17.06 -6.22 12.10
N ASP A 680 16.65 -5.02 12.46
CA ASP A 680 17.49 -4.08 13.20
C ASP A 680 17.83 -4.62 14.59
N ARG A 681 19.12 -4.62 14.89
CA ARG A 681 19.70 -5.03 16.18
C ARG A 681 20.99 -4.28 16.46
N SER A 682 21.38 -4.26 17.69
CA SER A 682 22.70 -3.72 18.09
C SER A 682 23.82 -4.39 17.29
N ASN A 683 24.73 -3.57 16.77
CA ASN A 683 25.89 -3.96 15.97
C ASN A 683 25.62 -4.49 14.55
N LEU A 684 24.38 -4.43 14.03
CA LEU A 684 24.08 -4.91 12.68
C LEU A 684 24.93 -4.20 11.62
N LEU A 685 24.94 -2.86 11.63
CA LEU A 685 25.74 -2.05 10.68
C LEU A 685 27.24 -2.40 10.77
N ARG A 686 27.78 -2.59 11.98
CA ARG A 686 29.16 -3.04 12.17
C ARG A 686 29.42 -4.39 11.51
N ASP A 687 28.53 -5.34 11.70
CA ASP A 687 28.71 -6.70 11.19
C ASP A 687 28.65 -6.71 9.64
N VAL A 688 27.79 -5.88 9.03
CA VAL A 688 27.73 -5.72 7.58
C VAL A 688 28.96 -4.96 7.05
N ALA A 689 29.39 -3.89 7.72
CA ALA A 689 30.59 -3.15 7.33
C ALA A 689 31.87 -4.03 7.46
N ASN A 690 31.97 -4.86 8.47
CA ASN A 690 33.06 -5.82 8.61
C ASN A 690 33.05 -6.85 7.46
N ALA A 691 31.88 -7.35 7.05
CA ALA A 691 31.78 -8.27 5.92
C ALA A 691 32.26 -7.65 4.59
N LEU A 692 32.02 -6.35 4.40
CA LEU A 692 32.56 -5.58 3.27
C LEU A 692 34.08 -5.40 3.39
N SER A 693 34.56 -5.04 4.58
CA SER A 693 35.99 -4.81 4.86
C SER A 693 36.82 -6.08 4.72
N ASP A 694 36.28 -7.24 5.13
CA ASP A 694 36.94 -8.56 5.00
C ASP A 694 37.23 -8.92 3.53
N HIS A 695 36.46 -8.35 2.59
CA HIS A 695 36.66 -8.49 1.15
C HIS A 695 37.48 -7.35 0.51
N HIS A 696 38.11 -6.51 1.33
CA HIS A 696 38.92 -5.36 0.88
C HIS A 696 38.17 -4.38 -0.03
N VAL A 697 36.90 -4.16 0.27
CA VAL A 697 36.03 -3.29 -0.50
C VAL A 697 36.03 -1.89 0.14
N ASN A 698 36.24 -0.84 -0.67
CA ASN A 698 36.20 0.53 -0.23
C ASN A 698 34.78 1.08 -0.26
N ILE A 699 34.20 1.37 0.90
CA ILE A 699 32.84 1.93 1.01
C ILE A 699 32.85 3.41 0.68
N LEU A 700 32.09 3.82 -0.34
CA LEU A 700 31.94 5.20 -0.80
C LEU A 700 30.80 5.92 -0.11
N ALA A 701 29.68 5.20 0.06
CA ALA A 701 28.50 5.72 0.73
C ALA A 701 27.76 4.60 1.49
N CYS A 702 27.13 4.98 2.60
CA CYS A 702 26.26 4.09 3.37
C CYS A 702 25.06 4.88 3.83
N GLU A 703 23.87 4.38 3.51
CA GLU A 703 22.60 4.89 3.97
C GLU A 703 21.87 3.80 4.74
N THR A 704 21.34 4.13 5.91
CA THR A 704 20.60 3.18 6.73
C THR A 704 19.28 3.79 7.16
N LEU A 705 18.19 3.14 6.81
CA LEU A 705 16.83 3.49 7.20
C LEU A 705 16.23 2.33 7.97
N THR A 706 15.77 2.58 9.19
CA THR A 706 15.05 1.57 9.97
C THR A 706 13.59 1.99 10.07
N GLY A 707 12.70 1.16 9.54
CA GLY A 707 11.27 1.36 9.63
C GLY A 707 10.73 1.13 11.05
N GLY A 708 9.49 1.53 11.29
CA GLY A 708 8.79 1.27 12.56
C GLY A 708 8.60 -0.22 12.86
N ASP A 709 8.72 -1.07 11.85
CA ASP A 709 8.72 -2.54 11.89
C ASP A 709 10.08 -3.15 12.29
N ARG A 710 11.07 -2.29 12.63
CA ARG A 710 12.45 -2.65 12.91
C ARG A 710 13.15 -3.38 11.75
N VAL A 711 12.64 -3.24 10.54
CA VAL A 711 13.38 -3.67 9.35
C VAL A 711 14.33 -2.56 8.96
N ALA A 712 15.61 -2.87 9.02
CA ALA A 712 16.67 -1.99 8.54
C ALA A 712 16.90 -2.27 7.06
N LYS A 713 16.78 -1.23 6.24
CA LYS A 713 17.26 -1.21 4.86
C LYS A 713 18.57 -0.44 4.85
N MET A 714 19.65 -1.12 4.50
CA MET A 714 20.97 -0.52 4.44
C MET A 714 21.46 -0.57 3.01
N ARG A 715 21.74 0.57 2.42
CA ARG A 715 22.30 0.69 1.08
C ARG A 715 23.77 1.05 1.20
N PHE A 716 24.62 0.28 0.57
CA PHE A 716 26.05 0.51 0.50
C PHE A 716 26.46 0.74 -0.95
N GLU A 717 27.19 1.80 -1.20
CA GLU A 717 27.90 2.03 -2.45
C GLU A 717 29.41 1.85 -2.18
N PHE A 718 30.07 1.09 -3.01
CA PHE A 718 31.46 0.74 -2.81
C PHE A 718 32.22 0.52 -4.14
N GLU A 719 33.55 0.57 -4.05
CA GLU A 719 34.44 0.29 -5.15
C GLU A 719 35.01 -1.13 -5.05
N LEU A 720 35.03 -1.81 -6.19
CA LEU A 720 35.57 -3.15 -6.36
C LEU A 720 36.77 -3.09 -7.29
N SER A 721 37.87 -3.72 -6.91
CA SER A 721 39.01 -3.94 -7.80
C SER A 721 38.84 -5.16 -8.71
N ASN A 722 37.94 -6.08 -8.32
CA ASN A 722 37.63 -7.28 -9.11
C ASN A 722 36.12 -7.55 -9.08
N PRO A 723 35.44 -7.58 -10.24
CA PRO A 723 34.00 -7.81 -10.33
C PRO A 723 33.52 -9.14 -9.72
N ALA A 724 34.37 -10.18 -9.75
CA ALA A 724 34.06 -11.50 -9.17
C ALA A 724 33.84 -11.43 -7.64
N GLN A 725 34.35 -10.40 -6.98
CA GLN A 725 34.16 -10.21 -5.53
C GLN A 725 32.72 -9.83 -5.18
N LEU A 726 31.96 -9.21 -6.09
CA LEU A 726 30.59 -8.73 -5.82
C LEU A 726 29.68 -9.85 -5.32
N GLN A 727 29.68 -10.99 -6.00
CA GLN A 727 28.83 -12.12 -5.59
C GLN A 727 29.30 -12.74 -4.26
N ALA A 728 30.60 -12.76 -3.99
CA ALA A 728 31.16 -13.24 -2.73
C ALA A 728 30.75 -12.33 -1.58
N VAL A 729 30.82 -11.02 -1.77
CA VAL A 729 30.37 -10.00 -0.80
C VAL A 729 28.87 -10.16 -0.49
N ILE A 730 28.02 -10.27 -1.51
CA ILE A 730 26.57 -10.46 -1.34
C ILE A 730 26.29 -11.75 -0.53
N ASN A 731 26.94 -12.85 -0.89
CA ASN A 731 26.77 -14.12 -0.17
C ASN A 731 27.25 -14.04 1.28
N ARG A 732 28.35 -13.32 1.53
CA ARG A 732 28.87 -13.10 2.88
C ARG A 732 27.90 -12.29 3.73
N ILE A 733 27.32 -11.21 3.19
CA ILE A 733 26.30 -10.40 3.86
C ILE A 733 25.05 -11.23 4.16
N LYS A 734 24.59 -12.06 3.22
CA LYS A 734 23.44 -12.97 3.45
C LYS A 734 23.67 -13.98 4.58
N SER A 735 24.92 -14.30 4.89
CA SER A 735 25.26 -15.22 5.99
C SER A 735 25.22 -14.58 7.39
N ILE A 736 25.06 -13.26 7.49
CA ILE A 736 25.00 -12.54 8.78
C ILE A 736 23.65 -12.79 9.44
N ASN A 737 23.69 -13.13 10.73
CA ASN A 737 22.46 -13.29 11.52
C ASN A 737 21.61 -12.02 11.48
N SER A 738 20.31 -12.19 11.27
CA SER A 738 19.30 -11.13 11.12
C SER A 738 19.23 -10.47 9.75
N VAL A 739 20.09 -10.81 8.80
CA VAL A 739 19.94 -10.39 7.39
C VAL A 739 18.90 -11.29 6.72
N TYR A 740 17.87 -10.68 6.17
CA TYR A 740 16.81 -11.36 5.42
C TYR A 740 17.21 -11.56 3.96
N ASP A 741 17.75 -10.51 3.36
CA ASP A 741 18.25 -10.56 1.98
C ASP A 741 19.32 -9.49 1.74
N ALA A 742 20.14 -9.71 0.71
CA ALA A 742 21.08 -8.73 0.19
C ALA A 742 21.15 -8.89 -1.33
N TYR A 743 20.98 -7.81 -2.06
CA TYR A 743 20.95 -7.83 -3.52
C TYR A 743 21.58 -6.57 -4.09
N ARG A 744 22.03 -6.70 -5.35
CA ARG A 744 22.63 -5.59 -6.06
C ARG A 744 21.60 -4.51 -6.39
N THR A 745 21.95 -3.26 -6.15
CA THR A 745 21.17 -2.09 -6.53
C THR A 745 21.97 -1.16 -7.42
N VAL A 746 21.28 -0.21 -8.04
CA VAL A 746 21.92 0.84 -8.84
C VAL A 746 22.41 1.96 -7.91
N PRO A 747 23.67 2.36 -7.95
CA PRO A 747 24.16 3.53 -7.22
C PRO A 747 23.38 4.77 -7.64
N GLY A 748 22.84 5.52 -6.66
CA GLY A 748 22.15 6.79 -6.90
C GLY A 748 20.69 6.71 -7.37
N ALA A 749 20.01 5.56 -7.31
CA ALA A 749 18.65 5.39 -7.82
C ALA A 749 17.52 6.02 -6.99
N ASP A 750 17.81 6.63 -5.84
CA ASP A 750 16.84 7.38 -5.03
C ASP A 750 17.48 8.66 -4.46
N ARG A 751 17.71 9.63 -5.32
CA ARG A 751 17.77 11.04 -4.95
C ARG A 751 16.56 11.72 -5.59
N GLY A 752 15.37 11.42 -5.04
CA GLY A 752 14.13 12.03 -5.39
C GLY A 752 13.28 12.21 -4.14
#